data_800097c9435a7c3d3ce84277c77e73a7
#
_entry.id   800097c9435a7c3d3ce84277c77e73a7
#
_cell.length_a   1.000
_cell.length_b   1.000
_cell.length_c   1.000
_cell.angle_alpha   90.00
_cell.angle_beta   90.00
_cell.angle_gamma   90.00
#
_symmetry.space_group_name_H-M   'P 1'
#
loop_
_entity.id
_entity.type
_entity.pdbx_description
1 polymer ?
#
loop_
_entity_poly.entity_id
_entity_poly.type
_entity_poly.pdbx_seq_one_letter_code
_entity_poly.pdbx_strand_id
1 'polypeptide(L)'
;LGKQSEIAEYIHALKAAPRLKGQVAFSTVIREKPPELDPGERPMAPPMEKILEAMGIERLYRHQAESVEQIRLGHDVAVATATASGKTLIYNLSVVERILRNPESRALYIYPLKALAQDQLSAFRKFVSPLGTRAPEAAIYDGDTSAWHRRKIRDRPPNVVMTNPEMLHLSILAYHTKWEPVLSSLETVVLDEAHTYRGIFGAHVAQIYRRLRRICYFYGSDPSFVFSSATLANPGQLANMLTGRTPTAIAHDGAPSGRRFVVLMDPVDSPARTAILLLQAALHRGLRTIVFTRSRKMTELIALWARQQTGRYADRIAAYRAGFLPDERRAIEARLAGGELLAVVSTSALELGIDIGDLDLCILVGYPGSIITTWQRTGRVGRNGQDSALVFIAGDNALDRFWLRHPGQLLTQGPEACVVNPYNTGVLERHLVCAAAELPITENEPMLADDNIKTAVRQLEGDGRLLRSADGSSLYSPRKAPHRTVDLRSAGSQYMIVDAGTDDRIGEIDSSRVFRETHPGGVYLHRGETYLVEAVDTARRVVRASVARVGYYTRVIADKDIRIVGSTDEHRHGDIRFQKGRIRVTDQVTAYETRDVRSGERLEIVSLDLPPVTFETDGLWFDLPASIERAVQSASRDFWGGIHALEHAAIGIFPLLVLADQNDLGGIATPLHPQLGNAAIFIYDGIPGGAGLCDQAFDRLTDLFRFTAAAVFDCPCEEGCPACVHSPQCGNQNRPIDKKAALLIAKAILQQLETQPQTDVSTPQVASVSAPHDRPRQETGRSVTPSTDHPDFGVLDIETQRSAAEVGGWHRADRMKVSCAVLYDSRSDRFLEYQENQVADMIRHMRSLPRVIGFNVKRFDYKVIEPYTDEDLGRLPTLDILEDVHRQLGFRL
;
A
#
# COMPACT_ATOMS: atom_id res chain seq x y z
N LEU A 1 32.71 31.28 16.56
CA LEU A 1 31.42 30.79 16.98
C LEU A 1 30.68 30.29 15.74
N GLY A 2 30.72 28.96 15.45
CA GLY A 2 30.28 28.44 14.18
C GLY A 2 28.76 28.17 14.16
N LYS A 3 28.23 27.73 13.01
CA LYS A 3 26.82 27.34 12.74
C LYS A 3 26.20 26.44 13.83
N GLN A 4 26.97 25.72 14.61
CA GLN A 4 26.52 24.90 15.75
C GLN A 4 25.84 25.73 16.86
N SER A 5 26.26 26.99 17.08
CA SER A 5 25.60 27.90 18.00
C SER A 5 24.25 28.41 17.47
N GLU A 6 24.15 28.62 16.15
CA GLU A 6 22.94 29.22 15.52
C GLU A 6 21.72 28.33 15.59
N ILE A 7 21.86 26.99 15.45
CA ILE A 7 20.75 26.05 15.58
C ILE A 7 20.24 25.98 17.02
N ALA A 8 21.14 25.91 17.99
CA ALA A 8 20.75 25.91 19.40
C ALA A 8 20.03 27.21 19.79
N GLU A 9 20.54 28.37 19.31
CA GLU A 9 19.89 29.68 19.50
C GLU A 9 18.53 29.74 18.80
N TYR A 10 18.41 29.18 17.59
CA TYR A 10 17.12 29.10 16.90
C TYR A 10 16.08 28.32 17.71
N ILE A 11 16.44 27.14 18.22
CA ILE A 11 15.55 26.33 19.04
C ILE A 11 15.21 27.01 20.36
N HIS A 12 16.19 27.66 21.00
CA HIS A 12 15.94 28.44 22.21
C HIS A 12 14.95 29.61 21.95
N ALA A 13 15.19 30.37 20.86
CA ALA A 13 14.32 31.47 20.48
C ALA A 13 12.90 30.98 20.12
N LEU A 14 12.75 29.81 19.46
CA LEU A 14 11.47 29.19 19.16
C LEU A 14 10.66 28.92 20.44
N LYS A 15 11.30 28.35 21.45
CA LYS A 15 10.70 28.06 22.75
C LYS A 15 10.34 29.31 23.55
N ALA A 16 11.06 30.40 23.34
CA ALA A 16 10.84 31.68 24.04
C ALA A 16 9.82 32.59 23.33
N ALA A 17 9.63 32.42 22.02
CA ALA A 17 8.79 33.29 21.19
C ALA A 17 7.32 33.27 21.62
N PRO A 18 6.68 34.43 21.93
CA PRO A 18 5.31 34.45 22.45
C PRO A 18 4.29 33.77 21.54
N ARG A 19 4.48 33.82 20.22
CA ARG A 19 3.59 33.21 19.24
C ARG A 19 3.80 31.70 19.06
N LEU A 20 4.93 31.13 19.48
CA LEU A 20 5.31 29.74 19.21
C LEU A 20 5.48 28.90 20.47
N LYS A 21 5.86 29.53 21.63
CA LYS A 21 6.13 28.79 22.87
C LYS A 21 4.99 27.89 23.34
N GLY A 22 3.75 28.34 23.17
CA GLY A 22 2.55 27.57 23.53
C GLY A 22 2.21 26.43 22.57
N GLN A 23 2.88 26.37 21.42
CA GLN A 23 2.71 25.31 20.41
C GLN A 23 3.78 24.21 20.53
N VAL A 24 4.81 24.39 21.35
CA VAL A 24 5.84 23.38 21.57
C VAL A 24 5.35 22.35 22.58
N ALA A 25 4.94 21.18 22.08
CA ALA A 25 4.45 20.09 22.92
C ALA A 25 5.60 19.24 23.49
N PHE A 26 6.67 19.06 22.71
CA PHE A 26 7.84 18.27 23.13
C PHE A 26 9.13 18.82 22.53
N SER A 27 10.21 18.69 23.26
CA SER A 27 11.54 19.04 22.76
C SER A 27 12.63 18.22 23.45
N THR A 28 13.55 17.67 22.65
CA THR A 28 14.71 16.93 23.14
C THR A 28 15.92 17.11 22.23
N VAL A 29 17.05 16.57 22.64
CA VAL A 29 18.29 16.54 21.84
C VAL A 29 18.78 15.12 21.77
N ILE A 30 18.90 14.60 20.55
CA ILE A 30 19.62 13.34 20.29
C ILE A 30 21.11 13.67 20.30
N ARG A 31 21.86 12.95 21.13
CA ARG A 31 23.29 13.16 21.29
C ARG A 31 24.05 12.75 20.03
N GLU A 32 25.20 13.34 19.83
CA GLU A 32 26.15 12.94 18.81
C GLU A 32 26.62 11.49 19.01
N LYS A 33 26.91 10.84 17.90
CA LYS A 33 27.48 9.48 17.87
C LYS A 33 28.87 9.56 17.24
N PRO A 34 29.93 9.05 17.89
CA PRO A 34 31.26 8.96 17.28
C PRO A 34 31.29 7.89 16.17
N PRO A 35 32.26 7.96 15.23
CA PRO A 35 32.45 6.92 14.23
C PRO A 35 32.94 5.60 14.86
N GLU A 36 32.37 4.49 14.42
CA GLU A 36 32.85 3.14 14.71
C GLU A 36 33.69 2.67 13.51
N LEU A 37 35.01 2.85 13.60
CA LEU A 37 35.92 2.49 12.53
C LEU A 37 36.30 1.01 12.56
N ASP A 38 36.54 0.42 11.38
CA ASP A 38 37.11 -0.93 11.28
C ASP A 38 38.50 -0.96 11.94
N PRO A 39 38.85 -2.03 12.69
CA PRO A 39 40.19 -2.11 13.33
C PRO A 39 41.37 -2.19 12.35
N GLY A 40 41.13 -2.30 11.04
CA GLY A 40 42.19 -2.33 10.04
C GLY A 40 42.67 -3.74 9.70
N GLU A 41 41.91 -4.77 10.12
CA GLU A 41 42.24 -6.18 9.87
C GLU A 41 41.91 -6.65 8.44
N ARG A 42 41.25 -5.81 7.65
CA ARG A 42 40.76 -6.12 6.30
C ARG A 42 41.50 -5.27 5.24
N PRO A 43 42.62 -5.78 4.70
CA PRO A 43 43.44 -5.00 3.76
C PRO A 43 42.66 -4.73 2.45
N MET A 44 42.86 -3.54 1.90
CA MET A 44 42.36 -3.17 0.58
C MET A 44 43.40 -3.42 -0.49
N ALA A 45 42.98 -3.73 -1.70
CA ALA A 45 43.88 -3.80 -2.85
C ALA A 45 44.46 -2.40 -3.15
N PRO A 46 45.73 -2.25 -3.59
CA PRO A 46 46.36 -0.95 -3.81
C PRO A 46 45.56 0.02 -4.69
N PRO A 47 44.81 -0.39 -5.73
CA PRO A 47 43.97 0.53 -6.46
C PRO A 47 42.82 1.09 -5.65
N MET A 48 42.29 0.34 -4.67
CA MET A 48 41.24 0.78 -3.79
C MET A 48 41.76 1.75 -2.74
N GLU A 49 42.96 1.49 -2.20
CA GLU A 49 43.64 2.42 -1.29
C GLU A 49 43.84 3.78 -1.95
N LYS A 50 44.26 3.81 -3.21
CA LYS A 50 44.43 5.06 -3.97
C LYS A 50 43.09 5.84 -4.11
N ILE A 51 41.97 5.14 -4.28
CA ILE A 51 40.66 5.79 -4.31
C ILE A 51 40.31 6.38 -2.93
N LEU A 52 40.50 5.58 -1.87
CA LEU A 52 40.19 6.01 -0.50
C LEU A 52 41.02 7.21 -0.07
N GLU A 53 42.34 7.21 -0.38
CA GLU A 53 43.23 8.35 -0.16
C GLU A 53 42.73 9.60 -0.87
N ALA A 54 42.35 9.47 -2.16
CA ALA A 54 41.82 10.59 -2.94
C ALA A 54 40.49 11.15 -2.41
N MET A 55 39.75 10.32 -1.67
CA MET A 55 38.51 10.72 -0.97
C MET A 55 38.79 11.23 0.46
N GLY A 56 40.03 11.18 0.97
CA GLY A 56 40.36 11.52 2.36
C GLY A 56 39.85 10.50 3.37
N ILE A 57 39.65 9.25 2.96
CA ILE A 57 39.17 8.16 3.82
C ILE A 57 40.36 7.31 4.25
N GLU A 58 40.80 7.47 5.49
CA GLU A 58 41.90 6.67 6.06
C GLU A 58 41.42 5.26 6.47
N ARG A 59 40.20 5.16 6.98
CA ARG A 59 39.64 3.91 7.49
C ARG A 59 38.14 3.85 7.19
N LEU A 60 37.64 2.66 6.86
CA LEU A 60 36.22 2.40 6.66
C LEU A 60 35.50 2.35 8.01
N TYR A 61 34.22 2.67 8.00
CA TYR A 61 33.33 2.34 9.11
C TYR A 61 33.17 0.81 9.19
N ARG A 62 32.91 0.31 10.39
CA ARG A 62 32.77 -1.13 10.65
C ARG A 62 31.78 -1.81 9.70
N HIS A 63 30.57 -1.27 9.54
CA HIS A 63 29.57 -1.82 8.63
C HIS A 63 30.01 -1.82 7.16
N GLN A 64 30.81 -0.84 6.73
CA GLN A 64 31.35 -0.77 5.37
C GLN A 64 32.35 -1.89 5.13
N ALA A 65 33.33 -2.03 6.02
CA ALA A 65 34.38 -3.05 5.91
C ALA A 65 33.80 -4.47 5.96
N GLU A 66 32.87 -4.71 6.89
CA GLU A 66 32.17 -5.99 7.00
C GLU A 66 31.36 -6.31 5.73
N SER A 67 30.64 -5.34 5.19
CA SER A 67 29.86 -5.53 3.94
C SER A 67 30.77 -5.86 2.76
N VAL A 68 31.86 -5.12 2.58
CA VAL A 68 32.83 -5.38 1.50
C VAL A 68 33.41 -6.78 1.61
N GLU A 69 33.72 -7.23 2.82
CA GLU A 69 34.26 -8.56 3.05
C GLU A 69 33.23 -9.65 2.70
N GLN A 70 31.97 -9.51 3.12
CA GLN A 70 30.94 -10.49 2.75
C GLN A 70 30.71 -10.56 1.23
N ILE A 71 30.77 -9.42 0.53
CA ILE A 71 30.66 -9.39 -0.95
C ILE A 71 31.90 -10.05 -1.59
N ARG A 72 33.10 -9.90 -1.05
CA ARG A 72 34.32 -10.59 -1.52
C ARG A 72 34.22 -12.11 -1.39
N LEU A 73 33.57 -12.59 -0.32
CA LEU A 73 33.29 -13.99 -0.11
C LEU A 73 32.21 -14.56 -1.06
N GLY A 74 31.59 -13.71 -1.88
CA GLY A 74 30.56 -14.11 -2.85
C GLY A 74 29.15 -14.16 -2.26
N HIS A 75 28.96 -13.70 -1.03
CA HIS A 75 27.64 -13.66 -0.41
C HIS A 75 26.77 -12.54 -0.97
N ASP A 76 25.47 -12.77 -1.01
CA ASP A 76 24.50 -11.68 -1.13
C ASP A 76 24.48 -10.88 0.17
N VAL A 77 24.39 -9.56 0.09
CA VAL A 77 24.46 -8.67 1.27
C VAL A 77 23.31 -7.67 1.28
N ALA A 78 22.66 -7.53 2.42
CA ALA A 78 21.63 -6.52 2.66
C ALA A 78 22.10 -5.51 3.72
N VAL A 79 22.44 -4.29 3.28
CA VAL A 79 22.91 -3.20 4.16
C VAL A 79 21.73 -2.26 4.45
N ALA A 80 21.33 -2.18 5.73
CA ALA A 80 20.22 -1.34 6.18
C ALA A 80 20.70 -0.38 7.28
N THR A 81 21.31 0.71 6.88
CA THR A 81 21.87 1.73 7.76
C THR A 81 21.31 3.12 7.47
N ALA A 82 21.52 4.08 8.36
CA ALA A 82 20.97 5.43 8.22
C ALA A 82 21.35 6.10 6.89
N THR A 83 20.58 7.11 6.51
CA THR A 83 20.94 7.97 5.37
C THR A 83 22.28 8.65 5.63
N ALA A 84 23.11 8.79 4.60
CA ALA A 84 24.47 9.34 4.67
C ALA A 84 25.51 8.50 5.47
N SER A 85 25.25 7.21 5.73
CA SER A 85 26.21 6.29 6.35
C SER A 85 27.30 5.76 5.38
N GLY A 86 27.28 6.19 4.12
CA GLY A 86 28.27 5.80 3.12
C GLY A 86 28.01 4.45 2.45
N LYS A 87 26.76 3.99 2.33
CA LYS A 87 26.36 2.74 1.66
C LYS A 87 26.87 2.62 0.23
N THR A 88 26.85 3.73 -0.52
CA THR A 88 27.35 3.81 -1.91
C THR A 88 28.82 3.38 -2.02
N LEU A 89 29.63 3.69 -1.03
CA LEU A 89 31.04 3.29 -0.99
C LEU A 89 31.20 1.76 -0.96
N ILE A 90 30.34 1.05 -0.24
CA ILE A 90 30.37 -0.42 -0.10
C ILE A 90 30.30 -1.10 -1.46
N TYR A 91 29.23 -0.84 -2.22
CA TYR A 91 29.06 -1.52 -3.49
C TYR A 91 29.99 -1.01 -4.58
N ASN A 92 30.37 0.28 -4.56
CA ASN A 92 31.33 0.80 -5.51
C ASN A 92 32.73 0.21 -5.32
N LEU A 93 33.23 0.10 -4.08
CA LEU A 93 34.50 -0.56 -3.78
C LEU A 93 34.48 -2.01 -4.28
N SER A 94 33.45 -2.78 -3.93
CA SER A 94 33.34 -4.19 -4.27
C SER A 94 33.26 -4.43 -5.77
N VAL A 95 32.45 -3.65 -6.49
CA VAL A 95 32.27 -3.76 -7.94
C VAL A 95 33.53 -3.36 -8.69
N VAL A 96 34.15 -2.22 -8.32
CA VAL A 96 35.38 -1.75 -8.96
C VAL A 96 36.53 -2.73 -8.73
N GLU A 97 36.65 -3.30 -7.54
CA GLU A 97 37.65 -4.32 -7.25
C GLU A 97 37.47 -5.58 -8.14
N ARG A 98 36.24 -6.06 -8.33
CA ARG A 98 35.92 -7.18 -9.24
C ARG A 98 36.29 -6.85 -10.68
N ILE A 99 35.90 -5.68 -11.19
CA ILE A 99 36.21 -5.26 -12.56
C ILE A 99 37.72 -5.13 -12.79
N LEU A 100 38.49 -4.64 -11.80
CA LEU A 100 39.96 -4.53 -11.93
C LEU A 100 40.64 -5.90 -11.94
N ARG A 101 40.05 -6.91 -11.29
CA ARG A 101 40.53 -8.31 -11.38
C ARG A 101 40.13 -8.97 -12.69
N ASN A 102 38.91 -8.72 -13.16
CA ASN A 102 38.37 -9.22 -14.41
C ASN A 102 37.69 -8.09 -15.22
N PRO A 103 38.37 -7.51 -16.23
CA PRO A 103 37.79 -6.42 -17.03
C PRO A 103 36.52 -6.77 -17.79
N GLU A 104 36.23 -8.06 -18.00
CA GLU A 104 35.00 -8.52 -18.61
C GLU A 104 33.83 -8.57 -17.63
N SER A 105 34.07 -8.45 -16.33
CA SER A 105 33.03 -8.42 -15.31
C SER A 105 32.06 -7.25 -15.54
N ARG A 106 30.76 -7.53 -15.37
CA ARG A 106 29.68 -6.56 -15.52
C ARG A 106 28.89 -6.43 -14.24
N ALA A 107 28.35 -5.24 -14.02
CA ALA A 107 27.47 -4.96 -12.92
C ALA A 107 26.19 -4.21 -13.39
N LEU A 108 25.04 -4.56 -12.81
CA LEU A 108 23.79 -3.82 -12.94
C LEU A 108 23.52 -3.05 -11.65
N TYR A 109 23.38 -1.72 -11.77
CA TYR A 109 22.92 -0.88 -10.65
C TYR A 109 21.47 -0.48 -10.93
N ILE A 110 20.58 -0.82 -10.02
CA ILE A 110 19.15 -0.63 -10.18
C ILE A 110 18.67 0.41 -9.17
N TYR A 111 18.15 1.52 -9.67
CA TYR A 111 17.66 2.63 -8.89
C TYR A 111 16.15 2.81 -9.07
N PRO A 112 15.40 3.18 -8.03
CA PRO A 112 13.96 3.40 -8.14
C PRO A 112 13.59 4.67 -8.90
N LEU A 113 14.51 5.64 -8.98
CA LEU A 113 14.30 6.94 -9.59
C LEU A 113 15.41 7.29 -10.59
N LYS A 114 15.03 7.85 -11.75
CA LYS A 114 15.98 8.31 -12.78
C LYS A 114 16.93 9.40 -12.28
N ALA A 115 16.45 10.35 -11.47
CA ALA A 115 17.27 11.42 -10.91
C ALA A 115 18.40 10.87 -10.05
N LEU A 116 18.10 9.86 -9.21
CA LEU A 116 19.11 9.19 -8.39
C LEU A 116 20.19 8.53 -9.25
N ALA A 117 19.81 7.88 -10.36
CA ALA A 117 20.77 7.27 -11.28
C ALA A 117 21.75 8.30 -11.88
N GLN A 118 21.29 9.52 -12.22
CA GLN A 118 22.14 10.59 -12.74
C GLN A 118 23.16 11.07 -11.70
N ASP A 119 22.73 11.30 -10.47
CA ASP A 119 23.62 11.68 -9.37
C ASP A 119 24.66 10.59 -9.09
N GLN A 120 24.21 9.33 -9.04
CA GLN A 120 25.09 8.19 -8.79
C GLN A 120 26.09 7.96 -9.94
N LEU A 121 25.73 8.22 -11.19
CA LEU A 121 26.69 8.17 -12.30
C LEU A 121 27.79 9.23 -12.15
N SER A 122 27.40 10.45 -11.76
CA SER A 122 28.37 11.54 -11.50
C SER A 122 29.30 11.17 -10.35
N ALA A 123 28.73 10.67 -9.24
CA ALA A 123 29.48 10.22 -8.07
C ALA A 123 30.42 9.05 -8.41
N PHE A 124 29.95 8.06 -9.20
CA PHE A 124 30.75 6.92 -9.64
C PHE A 124 31.95 7.36 -10.49
N ARG A 125 31.75 8.27 -11.45
CA ARG A 125 32.85 8.80 -12.29
C ARG A 125 33.90 9.52 -11.47
N LYS A 126 33.48 10.33 -10.48
CA LYS A 126 34.39 10.99 -9.54
C LYS A 126 35.13 9.94 -8.69
N PHE A 127 34.44 8.91 -8.22
CA PHE A 127 34.98 7.83 -7.41
C PHE A 127 36.09 7.07 -8.13
N VAL A 128 35.91 6.72 -9.40
CA VAL A 128 36.91 5.94 -10.17
C VAL A 128 37.98 6.80 -10.84
N SER A 129 37.88 8.15 -10.83
CA SER A 129 38.79 9.05 -11.52
C SER A 129 40.29 8.89 -11.09
N PRO A 130 40.65 8.54 -9.82
CA PRO A 130 42.01 8.30 -9.44
C PRO A 130 42.70 7.14 -10.16
N LEU A 131 41.92 6.22 -10.76
CA LEU A 131 42.44 5.06 -11.49
C LEU A 131 42.92 5.41 -12.91
N GLY A 132 42.64 6.61 -13.42
CA GLY A 132 43.04 7.09 -14.75
C GLY A 132 42.51 6.19 -15.87
N THR A 133 43.40 5.68 -16.73
CA THR A 133 43.02 4.83 -17.89
C THR A 133 42.47 3.46 -17.53
N ARG A 134 42.59 3.02 -16.29
CA ARG A 134 42.01 1.77 -15.77
C ARG A 134 40.66 1.96 -15.09
N ALA A 135 40.10 3.16 -15.12
CA ALA A 135 38.82 3.44 -14.53
C ALA A 135 37.72 2.68 -15.27
N PRO A 136 36.85 1.89 -14.54
CA PRO A 136 35.68 1.27 -15.13
C PRO A 136 34.73 2.28 -15.79
N GLU A 137 34.17 1.89 -16.96
CA GLU A 137 33.15 2.68 -17.63
C GLU A 137 31.75 2.42 -17.01
N ALA A 138 30.97 3.49 -16.86
CA ALA A 138 29.58 3.41 -16.42
C ALA A 138 28.67 4.24 -17.32
N ALA A 139 27.47 3.76 -17.59
CA ALA A 139 26.45 4.46 -18.35
C ALA A 139 25.02 4.19 -17.82
N ILE A 140 24.14 5.20 -18.00
CA ILE A 140 22.71 5.08 -17.70
C ILE A 140 21.96 4.54 -18.90
N TYR A 141 21.11 3.56 -18.63
CA TYR A 141 20.17 2.98 -19.57
C TYR A 141 18.75 3.07 -19.00
N ASP A 142 18.07 4.18 -19.33
CA ASP A 142 16.73 4.48 -18.85
C ASP A 142 15.80 5.02 -19.93
N GLY A 143 14.58 5.45 -19.56
CA GLY A 143 13.58 6.00 -20.47
C GLY A 143 14.01 7.28 -21.18
N ASP A 144 14.93 8.07 -20.58
CA ASP A 144 15.40 9.34 -21.11
C ASP A 144 16.65 9.19 -21.97
N THR A 145 17.28 8.00 -21.94
CA THR A 145 18.43 7.68 -22.81
C THR A 145 18.00 7.64 -24.29
N SER A 146 18.62 8.44 -25.15
CA SER A 146 18.29 8.50 -26.57
C SER A 146 18.51 7.17 -27.29
N ALA A 147 17.78 6.94 -28.38
CA ALA A 147 17.87 5.70 -29.16
C ALA A 147 19.30 5.41 -29.65
N TRP A 148 20.07 6.44 -30.02
CA TRP A 148 21.45 6.31 -30.42
C TRP A 148 22.36 5.85 -29.26
N HIS A 149 22.24 6.47 -28.10
CA HIS A 149 22.99 6.07 -26.91
C HIS A 149 22.61 4.66 -26.44
N ARG A 150 21.32 4.29 -26.49
CA ARG A 150 20.87 2.93 -26.17
C ARG A 150 21.51 1.90 -27.09
N ARG A 151 21.63 2.19 -28.41
CA ARG A 151 22.33 1.32 -29.35
C ARG A 151 23.79 1.20 -28.99
N LYS A 152 24.51 2.33 -28.75
CA LYS A 152 25.92 2.35 -28.36
C LYS A 152 26.21 1.52 -27.12
N ILE A 153 25.35 1.62 -26.08
CA ILE A 153 25.48 0.83 -24.85
C ILE A 153 25.33 -0.66 -25.12
N ARG A 154 24.42 -1.07 -26.00
CA ARG A 154 24.26 -2.49 -26.38
C ARG A 154 25.40 -3.02 -27.23
N ASP A 155 25.88 -2.21 -28.19
CA ASP A 155 26.95 -2.62 -29.12
C ASP A 155 28.31 -2.68 -28.40
N ARG A 156 28.54 -1.80 -27.42
CA ARG A 156 29.73 -1.79 -26.56
C ARG A 156 29.33 -1.56 -25.10
N PRO A 157 28.98 -2.63 -24.38
CA PRO A 157 28.51 -2.49 -23.01
C PRO A 157 29.60 -1.96 -22.05
N PRO A 158 29.28 -0.93 -21.22
CA PRO A 158 30.18 -0.52 -20.16
C PRO A 158 30.27 -1.57 -19.06
N ASN A 159 31.25 -1.46 -18.17
CA ASN A 159 31.37 -2.35 -17.02
C ASN A 159 30.16 -2.25 -16.07
N VAL A 160 29.63 -1.03 -15.90
CA VAL A 160 28.49 -0.77 -15.02
C VAL A 160 27.34 -0.17 -15.83
N VAL A 161 26.22 -0.87 -15.85
CA VAL A 161 24.95 -0.36 -16.43
C VAL A 161 24.02 0.07 -15.30
N MET A 162 23.70 1.36 -15.27
CA MET A 162 22.77 1.96 -14.30
C MET A 162 21.38 2.06 -14.92
N THR A 163 20.38 1.47 -14.28
CA THR A 163 19.03 1.34 -14.85
C THR A 163 17.96 1.39 -13.76
N ASN A 164 16.70 1.15 -14.14
CA ASN A 164 15.56 1.05 -13.23
C ASN A 164 14.74 -0.22 -13.52
N PRO A 165 13.83 -0.63 -12.63
CA PRO A 165 13.00 -1.84 -12.82
C PRO A 165 12.17 -1.81 -14.10
N GLU A 166 11.63 -0.65 -14.49
CA GLU A 166 10.84 -0.50 -15.72
C GLU A 166 11.67 -0.83 -16.97
N MET A 167 12.90 -0.33 -17.06
CA MET A 167 13.77 -0.62 -18.19
C MET A 167 14.32 -2.02 -18.18
N LEU A 168 14.57 -2.59 -16.99
CA LEU A 168 14.93 -4.00 -16.85
C LEU A 168 13.81 -4.88 -17.43
N HIS A 169 12.55 -4.61 -17.05
CA HIS A 169 11.37 -5.31 -17.54
C HIS A 169 11.11 -5.12 -19.05
N LEU A 170 11.06 -3.86 -19.50
CA LEU A 170 10.61 -3.52 -20.86
C LEU A 170 11.67 -3.70 -21.94
N SER A 171 12.95 -3.67 -21.57
CA SER A 171 14.04 -3.60 -22.56
C SER A 171 15.13 -4.65 -22.36
N ILE A 172 15.60 -4.88 -21.13
CA ILE A 172 16.73 -5.82 -20.92
C ILE A 172 16.20 -7.25 -20.97
N LEU A 173 15.25 -7.64 -20.14
CA LEU A 173 14.73 -9.01 -20.08
C LEU A 173 13.95 -9.39 -21.34
N ALA A 174 13.08 -8.51 -21.82
CA ALA A 174 12.27 -8.77 -23.00
C ALA A 174 13.08 -8.93 -24.31
N TYR A 175 14.31 -8.44 -24.32
CA TYR A 175 15.23 -8.53 -25.48
C TYR A 175 16.61 -9.06 -25.03
N HIS A 176 16.62 -9.99 -24.10
CA HIS A 176 17.82 -10.50 -23.43
C HIS A 176 18.92 -11.00 -24.39
N THR A 177 18.55 -11.51 -25.57
CA THR A 177 19.52 -11.92 -26.61
C THR A 177 20.45 -10.78 -27.09
N LYS A 178 19.95 -9.52 -27.01
CA LYS A 178 20.77 -8.33 -27.32
C LYS A 178 21.63 -7.89 -26.13
N TRP A 179 21.40 -8.47 -24.97
CA TRP A 179 22.09 -8.18 -23.72
C TRP A 179 22.95 -9.35 -23.24
N GLU A 180 23.06 -10.41 -24.05
CA GLU A 180 23.88 -11.57 -23.76
C GLU A 180 25.31 -11.20 -23.28
N PRO A 181 26.06 -10.26 -23.91
CA PRO A 181 27.41 -9.90 -23.47
C PRO A 181 27.46 -9.32 -22.04
N VAL A 182 26.35 -8.69 -21.58
CA VAL A 182 26.23 -8.20 -20.21
C VAL A 182 25.78 -9.31 -19.28
N LEU A 183 24.77 -10.07 -19.69
CA LEU A 183 24.10 -11.07 -18.84
C LEU A 183 24.98 -12.29 -18.58
N SER A 184 25.79 -12.71 -19.56
CA SER A 184 26.73 -13.83 -19.42
C SER A 184 27.94 -13.51 -18.52
N SER A 185 28.31 -12.24 -18.41
CA SER A 185 29.43 -11.76 -17.58
C SER A 185 28.95 -10.97 -16.34
N LEU A 186 27.67 -11.06 -16.00
CA LEU A 186 27.08 -10.35 -14.87
C LEU A 186 27.51 -11.00 -13.55
N GLU A 187 28.29 -10.29 -12.75
CA GLU A 187 28.77 -10.77 -11.45
C GLU A 187 28.10 -10.09 -10.27
N THR A 188 27.54 -8.88 -10.45
CA THR A 188 26.94 -8.11 -9.35
C THR A 188 25.70 -7.39 -9.80
N VAL A 189 24.64 -7.50 -9.00
CA VAL A 189 23.42 -6.68 -9.11
C VAL A 189 23.28 -5.85 -7.85
N VAL A 190 23.31 -4.54 -7.97
CA VAL A 190 23.12 -3.59 -6.86
C VAL A 190 21.70 -3.06 -6.91
N LEU A 191 21.00 -3.18 -5.80
CA LEU A 191 19.65 -2.67 -5.59
C LEU A 191 19.71 -1.55 -4.57
N ASP A 192 19.72 -0.31 -5.05
CA ASP A 192 19.78 0.83 -4.15
C ASP A 192 18.38 1.30 -3.76
N GLU A 193 18.27 1.87 -2.55
CA GLU A 193 17.02 2.27 -1.91
C GLU A 193 15.95 1.15 -1.91
N ALA A 194 16.38 -0.08 -1.56
CA ALA A 194 15.58 -1.31 -1.66
C ALA A 194 14.24 -1.25 -0.90
N HIS A 195 14.12 -0.44 0.16
CA HIS A 195 12.88 -0.20 0.92
C HIS A 195 11.76 0.45 0.09
N THR A 196 12.09 0.99 -1.09
CA THR A 196 11.08 1.53 -2.02
C THR A 196 10.33 0.45 -2.78
N TYR A 197 10.90 -0.76 -2.88
CA TYR A 197 10.31 -1.92 -3.54
C TYR A 197 9.37 -2.65 -2.58
N ARG A 198 8.19 -2.10 -2.37
CA ARG A 198 7.16 -2.59 -1.45
C ARG A 198 5.78 -2.64 -2.09
N GLY A 199 4.84 -3.30 -1.42
CA GLY A 199 3.46 -3.43 -1.90
C GLY A 199 3.41 -4.03 -3.30
N ILE A 200 2.52 -3.53 -4.15
CA ILE A 200 2.34 -4.06 -5.51
C ILE A 200 3.56 -3.82 -6.41
N PHE A 201 4.20 -2.66 -6.29
CA PHE A 201 5.43 -2.38 -7.03
C PHE A 201 6.54 -3.36 -6.63
N GLY A 202 6.69 -3.64 -5.33
CA GLY A 202 7.62 -4.64 -4.82
C GLY A 202 7.32 -6.05 -5.35
N ALA A 203 6.05 -6.44 -5.44
CA ALA A 203 5.64 -7.72 -6.00
C ALA A 203 6.07 -7.87 -7.47
N HIS A 204 5.86 -6.84 -8.30
CA HIS A 204 6.35 -6.82 -9.68
C HIS A 204 7.88 -6.91 -9.75
N VAL A 205 8.57 -6.10 -8.95
CA VAL A 205 10.04 -6.07 -8.90
C VAL A 205 10.61 -7.42 -8.47
N ALA A 206 9.98 -8.09 -7.51
CA ALA A 206 10.36 -9.45 -7.11
C ALA A 206 10.30 -10.44 -8.30
N GLN A 207 9.27 -10.36 -9.12
CA GLN A 207 9.16 -11.19 -10.31
C GLN A 207 10.19 -10.81 -11.38
N ILE A 208 10.50 -9.54 -11.53
CA ILE A 208 11.55 -9.06 -12.46
C ILE A 208 12.91 -9.63 -12.05
N TYR A 209 13.27 -9.62 -10.77
CA TYR A 209 14.56 -10.16 -10.32
C TYR A 209 14.64 -11.69 -10.42
N ARG A 210 13.55 -12.39 -10.18
CA ARG A 210 13.49 -13.83 -10.42
C ARG A 210 13.68 -14.19 -11.90
N ARG A 211 13.06 -13.42 -12.82
CA ARG A 211 13.25 -13.55 -14.26
C ARG A 211 14.68 -13.19 -14.68
N LEU A 212 15.28 -12.13 -14.09
CA LEU A 212 16.69 -11.79 -14.32
C LEU A 212 17.60 -12.96 -13.96
N ARG A 213 17.44 -13.52 -12.77
CA ARG A 213 18.23 -14.70 -12.34
C ARG A 213 18.08 -15.88 -13.29
N ARG A 214 16.85 -16.16 -13.72
CA ARG A 214 16.54 -17.22 -14.69
C ARG A 214 17.31 -17.03 -16.01
N ILE A 215 17.33 -15.82 -16.53
CA ILE A 215 18.04 -15.49 -17.77
C ILE A 215 19.57 -15.52 -17.57
N CYS A 216 20.07 -15.01 -16.44
CA CYS A 216 21.49 -15.11 -16.09
C CYS A 216 21.93 -16.56 -16.02
N TYR A 217 21.17 -17.43 -15.35
CA TYR A 217 21.45 -18.87 -15.29
C TYR A 217 21.49 -19.50 -16.69
N PHE A 218 20.57 -19.13 -17.58
CA PHE A 218 20.58 -19.58 -18.97
C PHE A 218 21.87 -19.20 -19.71
N TYR A 219 22.44 -18.03 -19.43
CA TYR A 219 23.70 -17.57 -20.01
C TYR A 219 24.95 -18.01 -19.22
N GLY A 220 24.78 -18.81 -18.18
CA GLY A 220 25.89 -19.36 -17.37
C GLY A 220 26.43 -18.42 -16.30
N SER A 221 25.71 -17.37 -15.91
CA SER A 221 26.08 -16.47 -14.81
C SER A 221 25.14 -16.61 -13.61
N ASP A 222 25.67 -16.36 -12.40
CA ASP A 222 24.91 -16.28 -11.15
C ASP A 222 25.40 -15.07 -10.32
N PRO A 223 24.89 -13.86 -10.61
CA PRO A 223 25.35 -12.65 -9.96
C PRO A 223 25.00 -12.62 -8.47
N SER A 224 25.92 -12.08 -7.65
CA SER A 224 25.61 -11.73 -6.27
C SER A 224 24.78 -10.45 -6.18
N PHE A 225 23.86 -10.40 -5.21
CA PHE A 225 22.99 -9.25 -4.97
C PHE A 225 23.49 -8.41 -3.79
N VAL A 226 23.58 -7.10 -4.00
CA VAL A 226 23.89 -6.13 -2.95
C VAL A 226 22.70 -5.19 -2.78
N PHE A 227 22.03 -5.29 -1.64
CA PHE A 227 20.89 -4.44 -1.30
C PHE A 227 21.38 -3.30 -0.43
N SER A 228 21.12 -2.07 -0.85
CA SER A 228 21.33 -0.86 -0.08
C SER A 228 19.97 -0.29 0.31
N SER A 229 19.76 -0.04 1.57
CA SER A 229 18.47 0.45 2.09
C SER A 229 18.67 1.43 3.23
N ALA A 230 17.66 2.26 3.49
CA ALA A 230 17.50 2.91 4.78
C ALA A 230 17.35 1.86 5.90
N THR A 231 17.42 2.31 7.14
CA THR A 231 17.17 1.44 8.31
C THR A 231 15.80 0.76 8.19
N LEU A 232 15.76 -0.56 8.29
CA LEU A 232 14.57 -1.41 8.20
C LEU A 232 14.53 -2.39 9.37
N ALA A 233 13.32 -2.81 9.76
CA ALA A 233 13.16 -3.89 10.74
C ALA A 233 13.59 -5.25 10.17
N ASN A 234 13.38 -5.48 8.86
CA ASN A 234 13.51 -6.80 8.24
C ASN A 234 14.33 -6.82 6.92
N PRO A 235 15.58 -6.29 6.89
CA PRO A 235 16.33 -6.17 5.64
C PRO A 235 16.61 -7.51 4.93
N GLY A 236 16.95 -8.55 5.68
CA GLY A 236 17.17 -9.89 5.13
C GLY A 236 15.91 -10.54 4.55
N GLN A 237 14.78 -10.38 5.24
CA GLN A 237 13.50 -10.88 4.78
C GLN A 237 13.03 -10.16 3.51
N LEU A 238 13.17 -8.83 3.45
CA LEU A 238 12.84 -8.05 2.25
C LEU A 238 13.65 -8.53 1.04
N ALA A 239 14.97 -8.68 1.22
CA ALA A 239 15.83 -9.15 0.13
C ALA A 239 15.48 -10.58 -0.31
N ASN A 240 15.11 -11.46 0.63
CA ASN A 240 14.60 -12.79 0.30
C ASN A 240 13.28 -12.74 -0.50
N MET A 241 12.32 -11.94 -0.07
CA MET A 241 11.06 -11.76 -0.79
C MET A 241 11.29 -11.24 -2.22
N LEU A 242 12.24 -10.31 -2.41
CA LEU A 242 12.56 -9.74 -3.72
C LEU A 242 13.26 -10.72 -4.66
N THR A 243 14.18 -11.55 -4.18
CA THR A 243 15.05 -12.39 -5.05
C THR A 243 14.90 -13.88 -4.84
N GLY A 244 14.27 -14.32 -3.75
CA GLY A 244 14.25 -15.72 -3.34
C GLY A 244 15.62 -16.22 -2.83
N ARG A 245 16.55 -15.30 -2.41
CA ARG A 245 17.88 -15.64 -1.86
C ARG A 245 17.99 -15.05 -0.45
N THR A 246 18.74 -15.71 0.41
CA THR A 246 18.94 -15.27 1.80
C THR A 246 20.28 -14.54 1.91
N PRO A 247 20.30 -13.20 2.02
CA PRO A 247 21.53 -12.44 2.13
C PRO A 247 22.04 -12.40 3.57
N THR A 248 23.32 -12.04 3.73
CA THR A 248 23.87 -11.58 4.99
C THR A 248 23.34 -10.18 5.28
N ALA A 249 22.57 -10.02 6.36
CA ALA A 249 22.00 -8.73 6.74
C ALA A 249 22.95 -7.97 7.68
N ILE A 250 23.25 -6.71 7.32
CA ILE A 250 24.11 -5.79 8.10
C ILE A 250 23.25 -4.56 8.43
N ALA A 251 22.83 -4.46 9.69
CA ALA A 251 21.91 -3.42 10.16
C ALA A 251 22.55 -2.47 11.20
N HIS A 252 23.76 -2.77 11.71
CA HIS A 252 24.47 -1.85 12.60
C HIS A 252 25.07 -0.70 11.81
N ASP A 253 24.92 0.52 12.31
CA ASP A 253 25.43 1.73 11.66
C ASP A 253 26.65 2.26 12.40
N GLY A 254 27.82 2.22 11.79
CA GLY A 254 29.09 2.73 12.33
C GLY A 254 29.38 4.19 11.93
N ALA A 255 28.49 4.85 11.18
CA ALA A 255 28.72 6.23 10.76
C ALA A 255 28.51 7.22 11.92
N PRO A 256 29.28 8.33 11.97
CA PRO A 256 29.08 9.37 12.97
C PRO A 256 27.82 10.18 12.71
N SER A 257 27.25 10.76 13.75
CA SER A 257 26.18 11.75 13.63
C SER A 257 26.40 12.92 14.60
N GLY A 258 26.08 14.15 14.16
CA GLY A 258 26.07 15.31 15.04
C GLY A 258 24.86 15.35 15.96
N ARG A 259 24.82 16.32 16.87
CA ARG A 259 23.63 16.54 17.72
C ARG A 259 22.42 16.91 16.89
N ARG A 260 21.28 16.36 17.26
CA ARG A 260 20.03 16.67 16.57
C ARG A 260 18.98 17.16 17.56
N PHE A 261 18.56 18.39 17.38
CA PHE A 261 17.46 18.99 18.13
C PHE A 261 16.14 18.52 17.53
N VAL A 262 15.26 17.94 18.35
CA VAL A 262 13.92 17.47 17.92
C VAL A 262 12.87 18.26 18.66
N VAL A 263 11.94 18.85 17.91
CA VAL A 263 10.82 19.63 18.43
C VAL A 263 9.53 19.15 17.78
N LEU A 264 8.54 18.81 18.61
CA LEU A 264 7.19 18.50 18.16
C LEU A 264 6.27 19.64 18.53
N MET A 265 5.47 20.08 17.57
CA MET A 265 4.59 21.24 17.71
C MET A 265 3.14 20.88 17.46
N ASP A 266 2.26 21.41 18.34
CA ASP A 266 0.82 21.41 18.20
C ASP A 266 0.37 22.80 17.73
N PRO A 267 0.07 22.99 16.43
CA PRO A 267 -0.24 24.30 15.90
C PRO A 267 -1.63 24.78 16.36
N VAL A 268 -1.71 26.05 16.78
CA VAL A 268 -2.98 26.65 17.22
C VAL A 268 -3.90 26.95 16.03
N ASP A 269 -3.33 27.49 14.93
CA ASP A 269 -4.11 27.87 13.74
C ASP A 269 -4.06 26.75 12.67
N SER A 270 -3.01 26.78 11.88
CA SER A 270 -2.77 25.77 10.84
C SER A 270 -1.31 25.36 10.77
N PRO A 271 -1.02 24.10 10.44
CA PRO A 271 0.36 23.62 10.26
C PRO A 271 1.15 24.45 9.24
N ALA A 272 0.48 24.92 8.16
CA ALA A 272 1.11 25.74 7.13
C ALA A 272 1.57 27.10 7.66
N ARG A 273 0.75 27.77 8.46
CA ARG A 273 1.09 29.06 9.05
C ARG A 273 2.25 28.95 10.03
N THR A 274 2.24 27.93 10.86
CA THR A 274 3.35 27.63 11.78
C THR A 274 4.64 27.33 11.00
N ALA A 275 4.58 26.54 9.91
CA ALA A 275 5.73 26.28 9.05
C ALA A 275 6.32 27.55 8.43
N ILE A 276 5.48 28.48 7.97
CA ILE A 276 5.92 29.77 7.42
C ILE A 276 6.63 30.63 8.48
N LEU A 277 6.10 30.71 9.69
CA LEU A 277 6.74 31.45 10.80
C LEU A 277 8.10 30.86 11.15
N LEU A 278 8.19 29.53 11.22
CA LEU A 278 9.47 28.84 11.47
C LEU A 278 10.47 29.09 10.36
N LEU A 279 10.02 29.01 9.10
CA LEU A 279 10.85 29.26 7.95
C LEU A 279 11.37 30.69 7.92
N GLN A 280 10.53 31.69 8.21
CA GLN A 280 10.95 33.09 8.33
C GLN A 280 12.06 33.26 9.38
N ALA A 281 11.86 32.69 10.57
CA ALA A 281 12.85 32.76 11.66
C ALA A 281 14.18 32.07 11.29
N ALA A 282 14.13 30.98 10.52
CA ALA A 282 15.31 30.28 10.02
C ALA A 282 16.08 31.11 8.98
N LEU A 283 15.38 31.69 8.00
CA LEU A 283 15.95 32.53 6.96
C LEU A 283 16.67 33.77 7.53
N HIS A 284 16.09 34.41 8.56
CA HIS A 284 16.74 35.53 9.23
C HIS A 284 18.06 35.19 9.94
N ARG A 285 18.27 33.89 10.25
CA ARG A 285 19.51 33.35 10.85
C ARG A 285 20.43 32.69 9.82
N GLY A 286 20.09 32.74 8.53
CA GLY A 286 20.86 32.12 7.48
C GLY A 286 20.82 30.58 7.48
N LEU A 287 19.91 29.96 8.24
CA LEU A 287 19.77 28.51 8.32
C LEU A 287 19.20 27.95 7.01
N ARG A 288 19.92 27.00 6.42
CA ARG A 288 19.48 26.30 5.23
C ARG A 288 18.40 25.28 5.58
N THR A 289 17.21 25.48 5.05
CA THR A 289 16.01 24.81 5.54
C THR A 289 15.31 24.00 4.45
N ILE A 290 14.92 22.76 4.77
CA ILE A 290 14.00 21.98 3.96
C ILE A 290 12.66 21.83 4.69
N VAL A 291 11.55 22.10 3.98
CA VAL A 291 10.21 21.91 4.49
C VAL A 291 9.54 20.80 3.69
N PHE A 292 9.16 19.71 4.34
CA PHE A 292 8.41 18.63 3.70
C PHE A 292 6.93 18.74 3.97
N THR A 293 6.12 18.55 2.91
CA THR A 293 4.66 18.55 2.99
C THR A 293 4.10 17.25 2.39
N ARG A 294 2.84 16.96 2.72
CA ARG A 294 2.14 15.75 2.23
C ARG A 294 1.52 15.92 0.84
N SER A 295 1.30 17.16 0.38
CA SER A 295 0.61 17.39 -0.89
C SER A 295 1.31 18.44 -1.76
N ARG A 296 1.21 18.24 -3.08
CA ARG A 296 1.75 19.17 -4.09
C ARG A 296 1.17 20.59 -3.93
N LYS A 297 -0.13 20.69 -3.62
CA LYS A 297 -0.81 21.97 -3.40
C LYS A 297 -0.21 22.71 -2.20
N MET A 298 -0.01 22.03 -1.06
CA MET A 298 0.57 22.64 0.14
C MET A 298 2.03 23.07 -0.09
N THR A 299 2.80 22.30 -0.86
CA THR A 299 4.17 22.68 -1.25
C THR A 299 4.19 24.03 -1.95
N GLU A 300 3.35 24.21 -2.96
CA GLU A 300 3.26 25.46 -3.72
C GLU A 300 2.75 26.61 -2.84
N LEU A 301 1.69 26.39 -2.05
CA LEU A 301 1.09 27.41 -1.22
C LEU A 301 2.03 27.91 -0.13
N ILE A 302 2.72 26.99 0.58
CA ILE A 302 3.68 27.38 1.63
C ILE A 302 4.84 28.18 1.01
N ALA A 303 5.38 27.71 -0.13
CA ALA A 303 6.45 28.44 -0.81
C ALA A 303 6.00 29.84 -1.28
N LEU A 304 4.80 29.94 -1.88
CA LEU A 304 4.22 31.20 -2.32
C LEU A 304 4.03 32.18 -1.16
N TRP A 305 3.35 31.75 -0.10
CA TRP A 305 3.07 32.59 1.07
C TRP A 305 4.35 32.98 1.83
N ALA A 306 5.32 32.05 1.93
CA ALA A 306 6.61 32.37 2.53
C ALA A 306 7.35 33.43 1.71
N ARG A 307 7.39 33.33 0.38
CA ARG A 307 7.99 34.35 -0.51
C ARG A 307 7.33 35.73 -0.33
N GLN A 308 6.00 35.78 -0.27
CA GLN A 308 5.26 37.03 -0.05
C GLN A 308 5.57 37.70 1.29
N GLN A 309 5.89 36.90 2.32
CA GLN A 309 6.07 37.39 3.70
C GLN A 309 7.53 37.60 4.10
N THR A 310 8.52 37.14 3.29
CA THR A 310 9.95 37.17 3.67
C THR A 310 10.75 38.31 3.04
N GLY A 311 10.12 39.17 2.22
CA GLY A 311 10.74 40.33 1.60
C GLY A 311 12.06 40.00 0.88
N ARG A 312 13.21 40.46 1.39
CA ARG A 312 14.52 40.25 0.77
C ARG A 312 14.95 38.79 0.55
N TYR A 313 14.29 37.82 1.20
CA TYR A 313 14.55 36.40 1.05
C TYR A 313 13.63 35.70 0.04
N ALA A 314 12.70 36.44 -0.61
CA ALA A 314 11.71 35.85 -1.53
C ALA A 314 12.34 34.99 -2.62
N ASP A 315 13.45 35.44 -3.24
CA ASP A 315 14.14 34.72 -4.33
C ASP A 315 15.03 33.58 -3.84
N ARG A 316 15.20 33.46 -2.52
CA ARG A 316 15.97 32.39 -1.88
C ARG A 316 15.11 31.22 -1.41
N ILE A 317 13.81 31.21 -1.75
CA ILE A 317 12.84 30.15 -1.46
C ILE A 317 12.36 29.56 -2.77
N ALA A 318 12.36 28.22 -2.88
CA ALA A 318 11.79 27.50 -4.01
C ALA A 318 10.81 26.43 -3.56
N ALA A 319 9.79 26.16 -4.39
CA ALA A 319 9.02 24.92 -4.32
C ALA A 319 9.74 23.83 -5.14
N TYR A 320 9.58 22.57 -4.74
CA TYR A 320 10.12 21.43 -5.48
C TYR A 320 9.16 20.24 -5.43
N ARG A 321 8.79 19.69 -6.59
CA ARG A 321 7.91 18.53 -6.68
C ARG A 321 8.12 17.72 -7.97
N ALA A 322 7.69 16.48 -7.98
CA ALA A 322 7.87 15.55 -9.09
C ALA A 322 7.24 16.00 -10.44
N GLY A 323 6.28 16.93 -10.42
CA GLY A 323 5.63 17.45 -11.62
C GLY A 323 6.38 18.55 -12.37
N PHE A 324 7.53 19.00 -11.88
CA PHE A 324 8.38 19.98 -12.56
C PHE A 324 9.15 19.32 -13.72
N LEU A 325 9.46 20.12 -14.75
CA LEU A 325 10.30 19.65 -15.84
C LEU A 325 11.70 19.25 -15.34
N PRO A 326 12.37 18.30 -15.99
CA PRO A 326 13.69 17.85 -15.58
C PRO A 326 14.72 18.98 -15.46
N ASP A 327 14.68 19.96 -16.40
CA ASP A 327 15.60 21.11 -16.39
C ASP A 327 15.32 22.06 -15.23
N GLU A 328 14.05 22.31 -14.91
CA GLU A 328 13.64 23.13 -13.77
C GLU A 328 14.10 22.48 -12.44
N ARG A 329 13.96 21.17 -12.32
CA ARG A 329 14.43 20.44 -11.13
C ARG A 329 15.93 20.57 -10.97
N ARG A 330 16.70 20.32 -12.04
CA ARG A 330 18.16 20.47 -12.00
C ARG A 330 18.61 21.88 -11.64
N ALA A 331 17.92 22.91 -12.17
CA ALA A 331 18.21 24.29 -11.83
C ALA A 331 17.99 24.59 -10.34
N ILE A 332 16.89 24.08 -9.74
CA ILE A 332 16.61 24.24 -8.32
C ILE A 332 17.65 23.49 -7.46
N GLU A 333 17.99 22.26 -7.84
CA GLU A 333 18.97 21.42 -7.17
C GLU A 333 20.36 22.10 -7.17
N ALA A 334 20.82 22.60 -8.32
CA ALA A 334 22.08 23.30 -8.44
C ALA A 334 22.12 24.59 -7.59
N ARG A 335 21.06 25.39 -7.60
CA ARG A 335 20.94 26.62 -6.78
C ARG A 335 20.91 26.29 -5.28
N LEU A 336 20.28 25.17 -4.90
CA LEU A 336 20.24 24.72 -3.50
C LEU A 336 21.62 24.22 -3.07
N ALA A 337 22.27 23.38 -3.86
CA ALA A 337 23.64 22.90 -3.59
C ALA A 337 24.66 24.03 -3.53
N GLY A 338 24.55 25.02 -4.45
CA GLY A 338 25.40 26.22 -4.48
C GLY A 338 25.14 27.24 -3.38
N GLY A 339 24.09 27.05 -2.53
CA GLY A 339 23.77 27.98 -1.44
C GLY A 339 23.07 29.26 -1.87
N GLU A 340 22.67 29.40 -3.13
CA GLU A 340 21.83 30.50 -3.62
C GLU A 340 20.43 30.45 -2.99
N LEU A 341 19.86 29.24 -2.87
CA LEU A 341 18.63 29.00 -2.14
C LEU A 341 18.95 28.72 -0.66
N LEU A 342 18.22 29.36 0.23
CA LEU A 342 18.26 29.10 1.67
C LEU A 342 17.14 28.14 2.10
N ALA A 343 16.05 28.07 1.31
CA ALA A 343 14.95 27.21 1.65
C ALA A 343 14.34 26.52 0.43
N VAL A 344 13.94 25.28 0.64
CA VAL A 344 13.13 24.53 -0.33
C VAL A 344 11.91 23.93 0.38
N VAL A 345 10.74 24.08 -0.22
CA VAL A 345 9.51 23.41 0.22
C VAL A 345 9.25 22.27 -0.75
N SER A 346 9.19 21.03 -0.25
CA SER A 346 9.12 19.84 -1.09
C SER A 346 8.05 18.84 -0.66
N THR A 347 7.63 17.99 -1.58
CA THR A 347 6.97 16.71 -1.30
C THR A 347 8.04 15.64 -1.02
N SER A 348 7.71 14.35 -1.14
CA SER A 348 8.67 13.25 -1.11
C SER A 348 9.73 13.30 -2.23
N ALA A 349 9.63 14.24 -3.17
CA ALA A 349 10.53 14.31 -4.32
C ALA A 349 12.00 14.58 -3.96
N LEU A 350 12.30 15.20 -2.80
CA LEU A 350 13.65 15.37 -2.25
C LEU A 350 13.95 14.42 -1.08
N GLU A 351 13.18 13.36 -0.91
CA GLU A 351 13.35 12.37 0.14
C GLU A 351 14.49 11.40 -0.16
N LEU A 352 14.62 10.96 -1.42
CA LEU A 352 15.60 9.97 -1.85
C LEU A 352 16.86 10.62 -2.43
N GLY A 353 17.99 10.10 -2.07
CA GLY A 353 19.38 10.08 -2.56
C GLY A 353 19.98 11.30 -3.27
N ILE A 354 19.22 12.32 -3.66
CA ILE A 354 19.73 13.47 -4.41
C ILE A 354 20.63 14.33 -3.49
N ASP A 355 21.80 14.71 -3.99
CA ASP A 355 22.71 15.59 -3.25
C ASP A 355 22.27 17.06 -3.40
N ILE A 356 21.71 17.58 -2.31
CA ILE A 356 21.21 18.97 -2.22
C ILE A 356 22.08 19.86 -1.33
N GLY A 357 23.29 19.37 -0.98
CA GLY A 357 24.22 20.06 -0.11
C GLY A 357 23.82 20.00 1.38
N ASP A 358 24.61 20.67 2.21
CA ASP A 358 24.41 20.66 3.66
C ASP A 358 23.25 21.56 4.07
N LEU A 359 22.23 20.96 4.69
CA LEU A 359 21.07 21.65 5.27
C LEU A 359 21.12 21.59 6.80
N ASP A 360 20.55 22.60 7.44
CA ASP A 360 20.63 22.79 8.90
C ASP A 360 19.30 22.40 9.58
N LEU A 361 18.16 22.70 8.95
CA LEU A 361 16.81 22.54 9.53
C LEU A 361 15.87 21.77 8.61
N CYS A 362 15.25 20.72 9.16
CA CYS A 362 14.16 19.98 8.54
C CYS A 362 12.83 20.31 9.24
N ILE A 363 11.83 20.78 8.50
CA ILE A 363 10.49 21.01 9.00
C ILE A 363 9.55 20.00 8.31
N LEU A 364 8.88 19.17 9.10
CA LEU A 364 7.86 18.24 8.64
C LEU A 364 6.47 18.83 8.91
N VAL A 365 5.71 19.10 7.87
CA VAL A 365 4.30 19.55 7.96
C VAL A 365 3.41 18.32 7.85
N GLY A 366 3.11 17.73 8.98
CA GLY A 366 2.47 16.43 9.15
C GLY A 366 3.46 15.26 9.14
N TYR A 367 3.06 14.17 9.80
CA TYR A 367 3.83 12.91 9.81
C TYR A 367 3.90 12.31 8.41
N PRO A 368 5.07 11.91 7.90
CA PRO A 368 5.20 11.45 6.52
C PRO A 368 4.63 10.04 6.25
N GLY A 369 4.07 9.39 7.27
CA GLY A 369 3.42 8.08 7.16
C GLY A 369 4.25 6.92 7.72
N SER A 370 5.56 7.10 7.94
CA SER A 370 6.41 6.08 8.55
C SER A 370 7.61 6.68 9.29
N ILE A 371 8.15 5.91 10.23
CA ILE A 371 9.40 6.23 10.94
C ILE A 371 10.57 6.26 9.95
N ILE A 372 10.61 5.29 9.03
CA ILE A 372 11.64 5.22 7.96
C ILE A 372 11.68 6.53 7.18
N THR A 373 10.55 6.98 6.67
CA THR A 373 10.44 8.23 5.89
C THR A 373 10.78 9.45 6.75
N THR A 374 10.39 9.45 8.03
CA THR A 374 10.72 10.53 8.96
C THR A 374 12.23 10.69 9.09
N TRP A 375 12.95 9.60 9.32
CA TRP A 375 14.39 9.64 9.47
C TRP A 375 15.13 9.85 8.14
N GLN A 376 14.60 9.40 7.00
CA GLN A 376 15.15 9.70 5.68
C GLN A 376 15.08 11.20 5.35
N ARG A 377 13.92 11.84 5.58
CA ARG A 377 13.74 13.29 5.41
C ARG A 377 14.64 14.07 6.35
N THR A 378 14.72 13.63 7.60
CA THR A 378 15.59 14.23 8.60
C THR A 378 17.08 13.99 8.30
N GLY A 379 17.44 12.91 7.64
CA GLY A 379 18.78 12.61 7.17
C GLY A 379 19.29 13.53 6.04
N ARG A 380 18.45 14.45 5.55
CA ARG A 380 18.85 15.53 4.62
C ARG A 380 19.57 16.68 5.33
N VAL A 381 19.47 16.76 6.66
CA VAL A 381 20.10 17.78 7.50
C VAL A 381 21.17 17.17 8.39
N GLY A 382 22.17 17.95 8.76
CA GLY A 382 23.23 17.53 9.68
C GLY A 382 24.18 16.48 9.11
N ARG A 383 24.51 16.55 7.84
CA ARG A 383 25.55 15.72 7.22
C ARG A 383 26.92 16.09 7.78
N ASN A 384 27.89 15.20 7.66
CA ASN A 384 29.26 15.40 8.11
C ASN A 384 29.44 15.72 9.63
N GLY A 385 28.51 15.18 10.47
CA GLY A 385 28.59 15.36 11.92
C GLY A 385 28.20 16.76 12.42
N GLN A 386 27.56 17.58 11.60
CA GLN A 386 27.07 18.91 12.00
C GLN A 386 25.81 18.82 12.84
N ASP A 387 25.61 19.81 13.72
CA ASP A 387 24.36 19.96 14.45
C ASP A 387 23.20 20.24 13.49
N SER A 388 22.03 19.70 13.79
CA SER A 388 20.83 19.83 12.96
C SER A 388 19.57 19.92 13.79
N ALA A 389 18.47 20.37 13.18
CA ALA A 389 17.18 20.38 13.84
C ALA A 389 16.10 19.72 12.98
N LEU A 390 15.22 18.98 13.67
CA LEU A 390 13.96 18.47 13.17
C LEU A 390 12.82 19.18 13.91
N VAL A 391 11.93 19.84 13.17
CA VAL A 391 10.68 20.36 13.71
C VAL A 391 9.53 19.64 13.03
N PHE A 392 8.76 18.87 13.79
CA PHE A 392 7.55 18.22 13.35
C PHE A 392 6.34 19.02 13.78
N ILE A 393 5.51 19.44 12.83
CA ILE A 393 4.28 20.18 13.05
C ILE A 393 3.11 19.23 12.81
N ALA A 394 2.36 18.88 13.84
CA ALA A 394 1.29 17.92 13.76
C ALA A 394 0.05 18.47 13.02
N GLY A 395 -0.61 17.62 12.24
CA GLY A 395 -1.95 17.82 11.72
C GLY A 395 -3.02 17.23 12.63
N ASP A 396 -4.26 17.10 12.11
CA ASP A 396 -5.42 16.62 12.87
C ASP A 396 -5.74 15.12 12.62
N ASN A 397 -4.87 14.39 11.91
CA ASN A 397 -5.07 12.96 11.67
C ASN A 397 -4.55 12.08 12.82
N ALA A 398 -4.97 10.82 12.84
CA ALA A 398 -4.67 9.87 13.92
C ALA A 398 -3.16 9.70 14.18
N LEU A 399 -2.35 9.53 13.13
CA LEU A 399 -0.90 9.31 13.26
C LEU A 399 -0.16 10.54 13.79
N ASP A 400 -0.47 11.73 13.28
CA ASP A 400 0.14 12.98 13.74
C ASP A 400 -0.14 13.20 15.24
N ARG A 401 -1.40 13.00 15.65
CA ARG A 401 -1.83 13.16 17.04
C ARG A 401 -1.30 12.07 17.95
N PHE A 402 -1.15 10.85 17.45
CA PHE A 402 -0.50 9.77 18.19
C PHE A 402 0.94 10.15 18.57
N TRP A 403 1.75 10.57 17.61
CA TRP A 403 3.14 10.96 17.86
C TRP A 403 3.27 12.19 18.75
N LEU A 404 2.33 13.11 18.66
CA LEU A 404 2.33 14.28 19.54
C LEU A 404 2.10 13.92 21.01
N ARG A 405 1.29 12.87 21.25
CA ARG A 405 1.00 12.35 22.61
C ARG A 405 2.06 11.37 23.09
N HIS A 406 2.72 10.66 22.19
CA HIS A 406 3.75 9.67 22.50
C HIS A 406 5.12 10.01 21.90
N PRO A 407 5.67 11.21 22.14
CA PRO A 407 6.88 11.70 21.48
C PRO A 407 8.12 10.86 21.78
N GLY A 408 8.19 10.24 22.97
CA GLY A 408 9.28 9.32 23.35
C GLY A 408 9.31 8.07 22.47
N GLN A 409 8.15 7.55 22.08
CA GLN A 409 8.07 6.39 21.21
C GLN A 409 8.56 6.69 19.79
N LEU A 410 8.30 7.89 19.23
CA LEU A 410 8.82 8.30 17.92
C LEU A 410 10.36 8.20 17.85
N LEU A 411 11.04 8.39 18.98
CA LEU A 411 12.51 8.37 19.08
C LEU A 411 13.07 6.98 19.36
N THR A 412 12.30 6.12 20.00
CA THR A 412 12.77 4.80 20.49
C THR A 412 12.19 3.62 19.74
N GLN A 413 11.06 3.80 19.05
CA GLN A 413 10.47 2.76 18.24
C GLN A 413 11.35 2.48 17.03
N GLY A 414 11.62 1.20 16.78
CA GLY A 414 12.31 0.75 15.58
C GLY A 414 11.53 1.08 14.30
N PRO A 415 12.22 1.04 13.15
CA PRO A 415 11.57 1.24 11.85
C PRO A 415 10.54 0.14 11.57
N GLU A 416 9.60 0.45 10.70
CA GLU A 416 8.58 -0.51 10.25
C GLU A 416 9.19 -1.63 9.41
N ALA A 417 8.51 -2.77 9.33
CA ALA A 417 8.82 -3.82 8.39
C ALA A 417 8.36 -3.43 6.96
N CYS A 418 9.20 -3.70 5.98
CA CYS A 418 8.86 -3.56 4.58
C CYS A 418 8.28 -4.88 4.06
N VAL A 419 7.10 -4.84 3.45
CA VAL A 419 6.36 -6.03 3.03
C VAL A 419 6.25 -6.11 1.52
N VAL A 420 6.46 -7.30 0.98
CA VAL A 420 6.29 -7.64 -0.43
C VAL A 420 5.60 -9.00 -0.51
N ASN A 421 4.53 -9.10 -1.28
CA ASN A 421 3.92 -10.38 -1.61
C ASN A 421 4.34 -10.81 -3.03
N PRO A 422 5.39 -11.63 -3.18
CA PRO A 422 5.82 -12.10 -4.50
C PRO A 422 4.85 -13.08 -5.14
N TYR A 423 3.88 -13.59 -4.37
CA TYR A 423 2.86 -14.54 -4.83
C TYR A 423 1.49 -13.88 -5.09
N ASN A 424 1.43 -12.52 -5.15
CA ASN A 424 0.23 -11.86 -5.61
C ASN A 424 -0.19 -12.45 -6.97
N THR A 425 -1.36 -13.09 -7.02
CA THR A 425 -1.79 -13.91 -8.16
C THR A 425 -1.81 -13.12 -9.47
N GLY A 426 -2.36 -11.91 -9.44
CA GLY A 426 -2.46 -11.06 -10.62
C GLY A 426 -1.09 -10.64 -11.17
N VAL A 427 -0.10 -10.43 -10.30
CA VAL A 427 1.28 -10.10 -10.67
C VAL A 427 2.02 -11.34 -11.17
N LEU A 428 1.99 -12.42 -10.38
CA LEU A 428 2.70 -13.66 -10.67
C LEU A 428 2.31 -14.20 -12.05
N GLU A 429 1.02 -14.32 -12.34
CA GLU A 429 0.54 -14.83 -13.63
C GLU A 429 1.03 -14.02 -14.82
N ARG A 430 1.00 -12.68 -14.74
CA ARG A 430 1.50 -11.82 -15.82
C ARG A 430 2.99 -12.00 -16.07
N HIS A 431 3.76 -12.12 -15.00
CA HIS A 431 5.21 -12.32 -15.10
C HIS A 431 5.59 -13.73 -15.54
N LEU A 432 4.80 -14.76 -15.25
CA LEU A 432 5.01 -16.11 -15.79
C LEU A 432 4.79 -16.14 -17.31
N VAL A 433 3.78 -15.40 -17.82
CA VAL A 433 3.59 -15.25 -19.26
C VAL A 433 4.77 -14.49 -19.90
N CYS A 434 5.33 -13.49 -19.22
CA CYS A 434 6.55 -12.81 -19.69
C CYS A 434 7.77 -13.76 -19.67
N ALA A 435 7.93 -14.53 -18.60
CA ALA A 435 9.01 -15.51 -18.46
C ALA A 435 9.00 -16.55 -19.58
N ALA A 436 7.80 -17.06 -19.92
CA ALA A 436 7.61 -18.02 -21.02
C ALA A 436 7.83 -17.41 -22.43
N ALA A 437 7.67 -16.06 -22.56
CA ALA A 437 7.97 -15.34 -23.79
C ALA A 437 9.46 -15.05 -23.98
N GLU A 438 10.20 -14.91 -22.87
CA GLU A 438 11.65 -14.71 -22.85
C GLU A 438 12.40 -16.01 -23.12
N LEU A 439 12.09 -17.02 -22.35
CA LEU A 439 12.60 -18.39 -22.50
C LEU A 439 11.45 -19.36 -22.23
N PRO A 440 11.31 -20.46 -22.98
CA PRO A 440 10.31 -21.48 -22.67
C PRO A 440 10.47 -22.00 -21.23
N ILE A 441 9.37 -22.20 -20.52
CA ILE A 441 9.40 -22.78 -19.17
C ILE A 441 9.46 -24.30 -19.33
N THR A 442 10.54 -24.91 -18.87
CA THR A 442 10.75 -26.36 -18.92
C THR A 442 10.29 -27.05 -17.64
N GLU A 443 9.91 -28.33 -17.70
CA GLU A 443 9.39 -29.07 -16.54
C GLU A 443 10.38 -29.17 -15.37
N ASN A 444 11.67 -29.09 -15.64
CA ASN A 444 12.74 -29.23 -14.64
C ASN A 444 13.24 -27.89 -14.10
N GLU A 445 12.55 -26.78 -14.37
CA GLU A 445 12.99 -25.49 -13.86
C GLU A 445 12.87 -25.38 -12.34
N PRO A 446 13.93 -24.88 -11.65
CA PRO A 446 13.92 -24.77 -10.20
C PRO A 446 12.73 -23.97 -9.62
N MET A 447 12.20 -23.01 -10.36
CA MET A 447 11.06 -22.22 -9.91
C MET A 447 9.77 -23.04 -9.76
N LEU A 448 9.65 -24.18 -10.48
CA LEU A 448 8.49 -25.07 -10.39
C LEU A 448 8.50 -25.96 -9.14
N ALA A 449 9.56 -25.89 -8.33
CA ALA A 449 9.57 -26.49 -6.98
C ALA A 449 8.65 -25.75 -6.00
N ASP A 450 8.33 -24.48 -6.30
CA ASP A 450 7.39 -23.67 -5.51
C ASP A 450 5.95 -24.01 -5.93
N ASP A 451 5.13 -24.47 -4.99
CA ASP A 451 3.76 -24.90 -5.24
C ASP A 451 2.83 -23.75 -5.70
N ASN A 452 3.08 -22.50 -5.27
CA ASN A 452 2.33 -21.35 -5.74
C ASN A 452 2.60 -21.09 -7.23
N ILE A 453 3.87 -21.15 -7.63
CA ILE A 453 4.27 -20.98 -9.04
C ILE A 453 3.73 -22.13 -9.89
N LYS A 454 3.85 -23.37 -9.41
CA LYS A 454 3.34 -24.56 -10.09
C LYS A 454 1.83 -24.50 -10.30
N THR A 455 1.09 -24.04 -9.31
CA THR A 455 -0.36 -23.86 -9.38
C THR A 455 -0.73 -22.77 -10.39
N ALA A 456 -0.06 -21.61 -10.35
CA ALA A 456 -0.27 -20.55 -11.30
C ALA A 456 0.05 -20.97 -12.75
N VAL A 457 1.11 -21.75 -12.97
CA VAL A 457 1.46 -22.28 -14.30
C VAL A 457 0.36 -23.21 -14.82
N ARG A 458 -0.15 -24.13 -14.00
CA ARG A 458 -1.27 -25.01 -14.39
C ARG A 458 -2.53 -24.26 -14.76
N GLN A 459 -2.85 -23.24 -13.98
CA GLN A 459 -3.99 -22.36 -14.26
C GLN A 459 -3.82 -21.64 -15.61
N LEU A 460 -2.66 -21.04 -15.83
CA LEU A 460 -2.33 -20.34 -17.08
C LEU A 460 -2.36 -21.26 -18.30
N GLU A 461 -1.96 -22.53 -18.15
CA GLU A 461 -2.07 -23.55 -19.18
C GLU A 461 -3.56 -23.88 -19.45
N GLY A 462 -4.35 -24.09 -18.40
CA GLY A 462 -5.80 -24.35 -18.52
C GLY A 462 -6.55 -23.20 -19.19
N ASP A 463 -6.15 -21.95 -18.93
CA ASP A 463 -6.73 -20.73 -19.52
C ASP A 463 -6.21 -20.44 -20.96
N GLY A 464 -5.29 -21.26 -21.50
CA GLY A 464 -4.66 -21.05 -22.80
C GLY A 464 -3.75 -19.82 -22.85
N ARG A 465 -3.33 -19.29 -21.70
CA ARG A 465 -2.36 -18.18 -21.56
C ARG A 465 -0.91 -18.65 -21.63
N LEU A 466 -0.67 -19.94 -21.41
CA LEU A 466 0.54 -20.68 -21.73
C LEU A 466 0.16 -21.87 -22.60
N LEU A 467 1.00 -22.20 -23.57
CA LEU A 467 0.80 -23.31 -24.49
C LEU A 467 1.93 -24.35 -24.30
N ARG A 468 1.57 -25.61 -24.17
CA ARG A 468 2.53 -26.72 -24.07
C ARG A 468 3.04 -27.12 -25.46
N SER A 469 4.34 -27.42 -25.58
CA SER A 469 4.93 -27.95 -26.79
C SER A 469 4.34 -29.35 -27.13
N ALA A 470 4.46 -29.75 -28.41
CA ALA A 470 3.93 -31.03 -28.87
C ALA A 470 4.55 -32.23 -28.17
N ASP A 471 5.80 -32.13 -27.74
CA ASP A 471 6.53 -33.16 -26.97
C ASP A 471 6.27 -33.10 -25.45
N GLY A 472 5.48 -32.13 -24.99
CA GLY A 472 5.13 -31.93 -23.59
C GLY A 472 6.22 -31.30 -22.71
N SER A 473 7.43 -31.06 -23.24
CA SER A 473 8.61 -30.71 -22.44
C SER A 473 8.67 -29.23 -22.01
N SER A 474 7.94 -28.35 -22.70
CA SER A 474 8.10 -26.90 -22.51
C SER A 474 6.78 -26.12 -22.64
N LEU A 475 6.68 -25.01 -21.94
CA LEU A 475 5.54 -24.09 -22.02
C LEU A 475 5.97 -22.75 -22.63
N TYR A 476 5.17 -22.26 -23.55
CA TYR A 476 5.41 -21.05 -24.34
C TYR A 476 4.30 -20.01 -24.10
N SER A 477 4.66 -18.75 -24.22
CA SER A 477 3.66 -17.68 -24.29
C SER A 477 3.11 -17.56 -25.73
N PRO A 478 1.79 -17.56 -25.93
CA PRO A 478 1.19 -17.26 -27.25
C PRO A 478 1.36 -15.78 -27.66
N ARG A 479 1.73 -14.91 -26.71
CA ARG A 479 1.92 -13.47 -26.97
C ARG A 479 3.39 -13.17 -27.21
N LYS A 480 3.70 -12.43 -28.31
CA LYS A 480 5.07 -12.00 -28.64
C LYS A 480 5.66 -10.96 -27.67
N ALA A 481 4.85 -10.11 -27.09
CA ALA A 481 5.31 -8.98 -26.27
C ALA A 481 4.41 -8.76 -25.05
N PRO A 482 4.24 -9.77 -24.17
CA PRO A 482 3.38 -9.66 -22.99
C PRO A 482 3.85 -8.59 -22.02
N HIS A 483 5.16 -8.31 -21.95
CA HIS A 483 5.77 -7.28 -21.10
C HIS A 483 5.20 -5.88 -21.31
N ARG A 484 4.70 -5.57 -22.53
CA ARG A 484 4.11 -4.25 -22.82
C ARG A 484 2.75 -4.01 -22.17
N THR A 485 2.10 -5.06 -21.70
CA THR A 485 0.78 -5.00 -21.06
C THR A 485 0.86 -5.06 -19.54
N VAL A 486 2.06 -5.14 -18.99
CA VAL A 486 2.30 -5.18 -17.54
C VAL A 486 2.68 -3.79 -17.06
N ASP A 487 1.78 -3.16 -16.30
CA ASP A 487 2.12 -1.97 -15.54
C ASP A 487 2.64 -2.38 -14.16
N LEU A 488 3.83 -1.89 -13.80
CA LEU A 488 4.50 -2.26 -12.55
C LEU A 488 3.87 -1.62 -11.30
N ARG A 489 2.88 -0.75 -11.48
CA ARG A 489 2.23 -0.03 -10.37
C ARG A 489 0.79 -0.45 -10.14
N SER A 490 0.30 -1.45 -10.88
CA SER A 490 -1.08 -1.92 -10.82
C SER A 490 -1.17 -3.44 -10.73
N ALA A 491 -1.99 -3.96 -9.80
CA ALA A 491 -2.34 -5.38 -9.74
C ALA A 491 -3.46 -5.74 -10.73
N GLY A 492 -4.28 -4.77 -11.09
CA GLY A 492 -5.49 -4.93 -11.90
C GLY A 492 -5.33 -4.55 -13.38
N SER A 493 -6.42 -4.55 -14.08
CA SER A 493 -6.54 -3.93 -15.41
C SER A 493 -6.70 -2.42 -15.26
N GLN A 494 -6.31 -1.67 -16.28
CA GLN A 494 -6.43 -0.21 -16.28
C GLN A 494 -7.53 0.27 -17.21
N TYR A 495 -8.13 1.41 -16.84
CA TYR A 495 -9.00 2.21 -17.67
C TYR A 495 -8.23 3.43 -18.16
N MET A 496 -8.36 3.74 -19.43
CA MET A 496 -7.79 4.95 -20.03
C MET A 496 -8.77 6.11 -19.81
N ILE A 497 -8.28 7.25 -19.32
CA ILE A 497 -9.06 8.48 -19.19
C ILE A 497 -8.74 9.34 -20.40
N VAL A 498 -9.77 9.72 -21.16
CA VAL A 498 -9.65 10.53 -22.38
C VAL A 498 -10.50 11.79 -22.28
N ASP A 499 -10.04 12.85 -22.91
CA ASP A 499 -10.83 14.06 -23.10
C ASP A 499 -11.96 13.77 -24.10
N ALA A 500 -13.20 14.06 -23.69
CA ALA A 500 -14.38 13.73 -24.51
C ALA A 500 -14.48 14.55 -25.79
N GLY A 501 -13.84 15.73 -25.85
CA GLY A 501 -13.84 16.62 -27.00
C GLY A 501 -12.73 16.35 -28.00
N THR A 502 -11.53 15.94 -27.52
CA THR A 502 -10.34 15.77 -28.37
C THR A 502 -9.91 14.31 -28.54
N ASP A 503 -10.47 13.37 -27.79
CA ASP A 503 -10.02 11.99 -27.64
C ASP A 503 -8.54 11.87 -27.14
N ASP A 504 -7.95 12.96 -26.67
CA ASP A 504 -6.60 12.93 -26.13
C ASP A 504 -6.54 12.19 -24.79
N ARG A 505 -5.48 11.43 -24.59
CA ARG A 505 -5.26 10.71 -23.34
C ARG A 505 -4.90 11.68 -22.21
N ILE A 506 -5.74 11.76 -21.19
CA ILE A 506 -5.52 12.51 -19.94
C ILE A 506 -4.69 11.70 -18.97
N GLY A 507 -5.07 10.41 -18.74
CA GLY A 507 -4.43 9.57 -17.74
C GLY A 507 -4.89 8.12 -17.77
N GLU A 508 -4.57 7.39 -16.70
CA GLU A 508 -5.01 6.01 -16.47
C GLU A 508 -5.44 5.84 -15.01
N ILE A 509 -6.36 4.92 -14.79
CA ILE A 509 -6.86 4.57 -13.47
C ILE A 509 -7.03 3.06 -13.34
N ASP A 510 -6.71 2.49 -12.18
CA ASP A 510 -6.89 1.08 -11.89
C ASP A 510 -8.38 0.71 -11.84
N SER A 511 -8.72 -0.49 -12.33
CA SER A 511 -10.09 -0.99 -12.37
C SER A 511 -10.76 -1.07 -10.98
N SER A 512 -9.99 -1.30 -9.92
CA SER A 512 -10.50 -1.33 -8.55
C SER A 512 -10.95 0.04 -8.04
N ARG A 513 -10.47 1.13 -8.64
CA ARG A 513 -10.73 2.51 -8.21
C ARG A 513 -11.59 3.30 -9.19
N VAL A 514 -11.86 2.75 -10.39
CA VAL A 514 -12.50 3.48 -11.49
C VAL A 514 -13.84 4.10 -11.08
N PHE A 515 -14.72 3.36 -10.44
CA PHE A 515 -16.03 3.88 -10.05
C PHE A 515 -15.99 4.79 -8.82
N ARG A 516 -14.93 4.70 -7.99
CA ARG A 516 -14.77 5.61 -6.86
C ARG A 516 -14.25 6.98 -7.26
N GLU A 517 -13.35 7.04 -8.25
CA GLU A 517 -12.66 8.29 -8.60
C GLU A 517 -13.16 8.90 -9.92
N THR A 518 -13.74 8.08 -10.82
CA THR A 518 -14.14 8.50 -12.17
C THR A 518 -15.53 8.02 -12.53
N HIS A 519 -16.46 7.97 -11.56
CA HIS A 519 -17.87 7.68 -11.85
C HIS A 519 -18.50 8.79 -12.72
N PRO A 520 -19.58 8.51 -13.50
CA PRO A 520 -20.31 9.53 -14.22
C PRO A 520 -20.78 10.66 -13.29
N GLY A 521 -20.59 11.92 -13.70
CA GLY A 521 -20.81 13.13 -12.89
C GLY A 521 -19.70 13.40 -11.85
N GLY A 522 -18.68 12.58 -11.77
CA GLY A 522 -17.54 12.74 -10.86
C GLY A 522 -16.60 13.88 -11.27
N VAL A 523 -16.07 14.59 -10.31
CA VAL A 523 -15.08 15.67 -10.52
C VAL A 523 -13.69 15.08 -10.38
N TYR A 524 -12.98 14.98 -11.53
CA TYR A 524 -11.63 14.45 -11.62
C TYR A 524 -10.61 15.57 -11.78
N LEU A 525 -9.56 15.57 -10.97
CA LEU A 525 -8.49 16.57 -10.99
C LEU A 525 -7.24 15.99 -11.63
N HIS A 526 -6.77 16.60 -12.75
CA HIS A 526 -5.54 16.20 -13.40
C HIS A 526 -4.68 17.39 -13.76
N ARG A 527 -3.43 17.43 -13.31
CA ARG A 527 -2.43 18.48 -13.59
C ARG A 527 -2.91 19.92 -13.33
N GLY A 528 -3.80 20.10 -12.33
CA GLY A 528 -4.35 21.39 -11.98
C GLY A 528 -5.61 21.79 -12.78
N GLU A 529 -5.97 21.01 -13.78
CA GLU A 529 -7.23 21.13 -14.52
C GLU A 529 -8.31 20.26 -13.87
N THR A 530 -9.52 20.76 -13.88
CA THR A 530 -10.71 20.05 -13.40
C THR A 530 -11.47 19.47 -14.59
N TYR A 531 -11.82 18.19 -14.48
CA TYR A 531 -12.60 17.46 -15.46
C TYR A 531 -13.89 16.95 -14.84
N LEU A 532 -14.97 16.99 -15.58
CA LEU A 532 -16.22 16.32 -15.24
C LEU A 532 -16.32 15.02 -16.03
N VAL A 533 -16.49 13.90 -15.34
CA VAL A 533 -16.63 12.59 -15.98
C VAL A 533 -18.02 12.46 -16.59
N GLU A 534 -18.08 12.20 -17.90
CA GLU A 534 -19.32 12.03 -18.65
C GLU A 534 -19.80 10.59 -18.66
N ALA A 535 -18.89 9.65 -18.93
CA ALA A 535 -19.22 8.24 -19.07
C ALA A 535 -18.03 7.32 -18.77
N VAL A 536 -18.35 6.09 -18.36
CA VAL A 536 -17.38 5.00 -18.18
C VAL A 536 -17.81 3.84 -19.09
N ASP A 537 -17.02 3.55 -20.12
CA ASP A 537 -17.17 2.40 -20.99
C ASP A 537 -16.41 1.20 -20.38
N THR A 538 -17.12 0.31 -19.71
CA THR A 538 -16.54 -0.86 -19.05
C THR A 538 -16.02 -1.90 -20.05
N ALA A 539 -16.63 -2.02 -21.23
CA ALA A 539 -16.24 -2.99 -22.25
C ALA A 539 -14.91 -2.57 -22.93
N ARG A 540 -14.76 -1.29 -23.24
CA ARG A 540 -13.54 -0.74 -23.83
C ARG A 540 -12.51 -0.29 -22.80
N ARG A 541 -12.90 -0.21 -21.53
CA ARG A 541 -12.12 0.33 -20.42
C ARG A 541 -11.64 1.76 -20.67
N VAL A 542 -12.58 2.62 -21.01
CA VAL A 542 -12.35 4.03 -21.29
C VAL A 542 -13.28 4.88 -20.42
N VAL A 543 -12.70 5.88 -19.76
CA VAL A 543 -13.41 6.95 -19.06
C VAL A 543 -13.38 8.19 -19.93
N ARG A 544 -14.53 8.76 -20.24
CA ARG A 544 -14.65 10.03 -20.97
C ARG A 544 -14.89 11.16 -19.98
N ALA A 545 -14.06 12.20 -20.07
CA ALA A 545 -14.16 13.35 -19.19
C ALA A 545 -13.88 14.64 -19.97
N SER A 546 -14.61 15.71 -19.67
CA SER A 546 -14.43 17.01 -20.32
C SER A 546 -13.93 18.06 -19.31
N VAL A 547 -13.15 19.01 -19.78
CA VAL A 547 -12.68 20.14 -18.96
C VAL A 547 -13.89 20.91 -18.43
N ALA A 548 -13.97 21.13 -17.13
CA ALA A 548 -15.06 21.80 -16.46
C ALA A 548 -14.55 22.76 -15.37
N ARG A 549 -15.29 23.83 -15.15
CA ARG A 549 -15.08 24.75 -14.01
C ARG A 549 -16.27 24.68 -13.08
N VAL A 550 -16.12 23.86 -12.04
CA VAL A 550 -17.20 23.65 -11.05
C VAL A 550 -16.76 24.16 -9.67
N GLY A 551 -17.71 24.65 -8.89
CA GLY A 551 -17.49 25.13 -7.52
C GLY A 551 -17.66 24.07 -6.46
N TYR A 552 -17.75 22.80 -6.84
CA TYR A 552 -17.97 21.66 -5.97
C TYR A 552 -16.98 20.54 -6.24
N TYR A 553 -16.86 19.63 -5.30
CA TYR A 553 -16.19 18.33 -5.46
C TYR A 553 -17.18 17.19 -5.19
N THR A 554 -16.86 15.99 -5.65
CA THR A 554 -17.72 14.81 -5.47
C THR A 554 -17.15 13.85 -4.45
N ARG A 555 -18.02 13.19 -3.69
CA ARG A 555 -17.69 12.10 -2.76
C ARG A 555 -18.67 10.96 -2.96
N VAL A 556 -18.16 9.76 -3.18
CA VAL A 556 -18.98 8.57 -3.41
C VAL A 556 -19.61 8.05 -2.13
N ILE A 557 -20.80 7.45 -2.28
CA ILE A 557 -21.48 6.61 -1.32
C ILE A 557 -21.44 5.19 -1.91
N ALA A 558 -20.96 4.23 -1.14
CA ALA A 558 -20.74 2.89 -1.63
C ALA A 558 -21.02 1.86 -0.55
N ASP A 559 -21.63 0.76 -0.95
CA ASP A 559 -21.85 -0.41 -0.13
C ASP A 559 -20.72 -1.41 -0.30
N LYS A 560 -20.33 -2.06 0.78
CA LYS A 560 -19.29 -3.09 0.78
C LYS A 560 -19.80 -4.36 1.40
N ASP A 561 -19.43 -5.48 0.78
CA ASP A 561 -19.65 -6.82 1.30
C ASP A 561 -18.34 -7.62 1.32
N ILE A 562 -18.18 -8.50 2.32
CA ILE A 562 -17.02 -9.37 2.45
C ILE A 562 -17.48 -10.80 2.60
N ARG A 563 -16.84 -11.68 1.83
CA ARG A 563 -16.99 -13.13 1.93
C ARG A 563 -15.65 -13.78 2.22
N ILE A 564 -15.58 -14.61 3.26
CA ILE A 564 -14.41 -15.44 3.56
C ILE A 564 -14.31 -16.54 2.51
N VAL A 565 -13.20 -16.58 1.79
CA VAL A 565 -12.88 -17.62 0.80
C VAL A 565 -12.14 -18.77 1.46
N GLY A 566 -11.22 -18.47 2.37
CA GLY A 566 -10.50 -19.47 3.15
C GLY A 566 -9.62 -18.83 4.21
N SER A 567 -9.47 -19.52 5.34
CA SER A 567 -8.53 -19.15 6.41
C SER A 567 -7.22 -19.90 6.22
N THR A 568 -6.10 -19.18 6.38
CA THR A 568 -4.75 -19.75 6.30
C THR A 568 -4.11 -19.93 7.68
N ASP A 569 -4.55 -19.17 8.67
CA ASP A 569 -4.05 -19.24 10.03
C ASP A 569 -5.09 -18.74 11.03
N GLU A 570 -5.04 -19.25 12.26
CA GLU A 570 -5.96 -18.91 13.35
C GLU A 570 -5.23 -18.84 14.69
N HIS A 571 -5.41 -17.73 15.42
CA HIS A 571 -4.98 -17.57 16.81
C HIS A 571 -6.21 -17.42 17.72
N ARG A 572 -6.29 -18.19 18.78
CA ARG A 572 -7.31 -18.06 19.83
C ARG A 572 -6.74 -17.41 21.07
N HIS A 573 -7.40 -16.35 21.50
CA HIS A 573 -7.11 -15.70 22.76
C HIS A 573 -8.41 -15.58 23.56
N GLY A 574 -8.56 -16.47 24.54
CA GLY A 574 -9.82 -16.64 25.27
C GLY A 574 -10.96 -17.00 24.32
N ASP A 575 -12.02 -16.19 24.32
CA ASP A 575 -13.22 -16.41 23.48
C ASP A 575 -13.13 -15.76 22.09
N ILE A 576 -12.05 -14.99 21.80
CA ILE A 576 -11.88 -14.30 20.52
C ILE A 576 -11.03 -15.15 19.58
N ARG A 577 -11.50 -15.33 18.36
CA ARG A 577 -10.76 -15.95 17.26
C ARG A 577 -10.26 -14.88 16.31
N PHE A 578 -8.94 -14.80 16.17
CA PHE A 578 -8.28 -14.00 15.14
C PHE A 578 -7.88 -14.91 13.99
N GLN A 579 -8.25 -14.55 12.80
CA GLN A 579 -7.99 -15.34 11.62
C GLN A 579 -7.38 -14.48 10.53
N LYS A 580 -6.53 -15.06 9.69
CA LYS A 580 -6.07 -14.47 8.46
C LYS A 580 -6.29 -15.40 7.28
N GLY A 581 -6.38 -14.83 6.08
CA GLY A 581 -6.55 -15.64 4.89
C GLY A 581 -7.11 -14.85 3.72
N ARG A 582 -7.67 -15.58 2.78
CA ARG A 582 -8.24 -15.01 1.56
C ARG A 582 -9.69 -14.62 1.76
N ILE A 583 -10.02 -13.40 1.41
CA ILE A 583 -11.39 -12.86 1.40
C ILE A 583 -11.74 -12.32 0.02
N ARG A 584 -13.03 -12.29 -0.28
CA ARG A 584 -13.57 -11.63 -1.46
C ARG A 584 -14.32 -10.39 -1.02
N VAL A 585 -13.89 -9.24 -1.54
CA VAL A 585 -14.48 -7.93 -1.28
C VAL A 585 -15.32 -7.54 -2.49
N THR A 586 -16.55 -7.15 -2.26
CA THR A 586 -17.44 -6.55 -3.25
C THR A 586 -17.70 -5.11 -2.85
N ASP A 587 -17.42 -4.17 -3.73
CA ASP A 587 -17.54 -2.74 -3.52
C ASP A 587 -18.45 -2.16 -4.61
N GLN A 588 -19.60 -1.63 -4.23
CA GLN A 588 -20.59 -1.07 -5.15
C GLN A 588 -20.85 0.40 -4.84
N VAL A 589 -20.49 1.26 -5.78
CA VAL A 589 -20.81 2.70 -5.69
C VAL A 589 -22.28 2.88 -6.10
N THR A 590 -23.10 3.28 -5.13
CA THR A 590 -24.57 3.41 -5.30
C THR A 590 -25.01 4.86 -5.50
N ALA A 591 -24.21 5.83 -5.06
CA ALA A 591 -24.49 7.24 -5.21
C ALA A 591 -23.22 8.10 -5.05
N TYR A 592 -23.32 9.38 -5.33
CA TYR A 592 -22.34 10.36 -4.90
C TYR A 592 -23.01 11.62 -4.38
N GLU A 593 -22.32 12.32 -3.48
CA GLU A 593 -22.72 13.64 -3.02
C GLU A 593 -21.82 14.72 -3.65
N THR A 594 -22.41 15.84 -4.02
CA THR A 594 -21.68 17.05 -4.38
C THR A 594 -21.52 17.93 -3.16
N ARG A 595 -20.34 18.51 -2.98
CA ARG A 595 -20.01 19.38 -1.85
C ARG A 595 -19.37 20.68 -2.31
N ASP A 596 -19.81 21.80 -1.78
CA ASP A 596 -19.21 23.10 -2.07
C ASP A 596 -17.73 23.14 -1.65
N VAL A 597 -16.86 23.65 -2.52
CA VAL A 597 -15.41 23.68 -2.27
C VAL A 597 -15.03 24.60 -1.09
N ARG A 598 -15.82 25.63 -0.80
CA ARG A 598 -15.49 26.64 0.22
C ARG A 598 -16.06 26.31 1.60
N SER A 599 -17.35 25.95 1.64
CA SER A 599 -18.04 25.63 2.88
C SER A 599 -17.94 24.17 3.28
N GLY A 600 -17.71 23.27 2.32
CA GLY A 600 -17.78 21.81 2.50
C GLY A 600 -19.22 21.30 2.70
N GLU A 601 -20.22 22.17 2.56
CA GLU A 601 -21.62 21.78 2.69
C GLU A 601 -22.06 20.88 1.55
N ARG A 602 -22.91 19.90 1.88
CA ARG A 602 -23.50 19.00 0.91
C ARG A 602 -24.57 19.74 0.12
N LEU A 603 -24.44 19.75 -1.20
CA LEU A 603 -25.37 20.38 -2.14
C LEU A 603 -26.44 19.39 -2.59
N GLU A 604 -26.03 18.19 -3.05
CA GLU A 604 -26.94 17.22 -3.65
C GLU A 604 -26.41 15.78 -3.44
N ILE A 605 -27.32 14.80 -3.52
CA ILE A 605 -26.99 13.38 -3.63
C ILE A 605 -27.57 12.87 -4.95
N VAL A 606 -26.73 12.27 -5.76
CA VAL A 606 -27.10 11.70 -7.07
C VAL A 606 -26.90 10.19 -7.03
N SER A 607 -27.96 9.44 -7.30
CA SER A 607 -27.90 7.96 -7.39
C SER A 607 -27.16 7.52 -8.63
N LEU A 608 -26.41 6.44 -8.52
CA LEU A 608 -25.66 5.80 -9.60
C LEU A 608 -26.10 4.34 -9.73
N ASP A 609 -26.17 3.87 -10.97
CA ASP A 609 -26.35 2.46 -11.30
C ASP A 609 -25.05 1.97 -11.95
N LEU A 610 -24.13 1.51 -11.10
CA LEU A 610 -22.80 1.05 -11.52
C LEU A 610 -22.63 -0.42 -11.12
N PRO A 611 -21.94 -1.23 -11.93
CA PRO A 611 -21.67 -2.61 -11.56
C PRO A 611 -20.75 -2.68 -10.33
N PRO A 612 -20.91 -3.70 -9.47
CA PRO A 612 -20.00 -3.91 -8.36
C PRO A 612 -18.59 -4.25 -8.84
N VAL A 613 -17.60 -3.79 -8.10
CA VAL A 613 -16.20 -4.20 -8.27
C VAL A 613 -15.90 -5.28 -7.25
N THR A 614 -15.61 -6.49 -7.73
CA THR A 614 -15.29 -7.63 -6.87
C THR A 614 -13.84 -8.05 -7.08
N PHE A 615 -13.11 -8.26 -5.98
CA PHE A 615 -11.75 -8.76 -6.03
C PHE A 615 -11.45 -9.62 -4.79
N GLU A 616 -10.51 -10.55 -4.94
CA GLU A 616 -9.96 -11.31 -3.81
C GLU A 616 -8.69 -10.67 -3.30
N THR A 617 -8.51 -10.70 -1.98
CA THR A 617 -7.35 -10.11 -1.31
C THR A 617 -7.04 -10.83 0.00
N ASP A 618 -5.91 -10.49 0.61
CA ASP A 618 -5.54 -10.97 1.93
C ASP A 618 -6.23 -10.12 3.00
N GLY A 619 -6.76 -10.77 4.02
CA GLY A 619 -7.45 -10.13 5.13
C GLY A 619 -7.09 -10.73 6.48
N LEU A 620 -7.24 -9.91 7.49
CA LEU A 620 -7.22 -10.23 8.91
C LEU A 620 -8.63 -9.94 9.44
N TRP A 621 -9.24 -10.90 10.14
CA TRP A 621 -10.54 -10.69 10.78
C TRP A 621 -10.61 -11.38 12.13
N PHE A 622 -11.55 -10.93 12.93
CA PHE A 622 -11.84 -11.55 14.22
C PHE A 622 -13.32 -11.40 14.54
N ASP A 623 -13.87 -12.42 15.15
CA ASP A 623 -15.25 -12.43 15.63
C ASP A 623 -15.31 -12.06 17.11
N LEU A 624 -16.31 -11.26 17.45
CA LEU A 624 -16.52 -10.77 18.82
C LEU A 624 -17.60 -11.61 19.50
N PRO A 625 -17.29 -12.20 20.67
CA PRO A 625 -18.27 -13.00 21.38
C PRO A 625 -19.38 -12.12 21.99
N ALA A 626 -20.58 -12.69 22.13
CA ALA A 626 -21.73 -12.02 22.71
C ALA A 626 -21.51 -11.50 24.16
N SER A 627 -20.48 -11.97 24.84
CA SER A 627 -20.09 -11.44 26.16
C SER A 627 -19.60 -9.99 26.08
N ILE A 628 -18.85 -9.65 25.03
CA ILE A 628 -18.35 -8.27 24.79
C ILE A 628 -19.53 -7.38 24.41
N GLU A 629 -20.42 -7.84 23.52
CA GLU A 629 -21.62 -7.10 23.15
C GLU A 629 -22.47 -6.75 24.38
N ARG A 630 -22.79 -7.77 25.22
CA ARG A 630 -23.53 -7.55 26.48
C ARG A 630 -22.81 -6.56 27.42
N ALA A 631 -21.49 -6.61 27.50
CA ALA A 631 -20.73 -5.67 28.33
C ALA A 631 -20.89 -4.22 27.85
N VAL A 632 -20.85 -4.00 26.54
CA VAL A 632 -21.06 -2.68 25.93
C VAL A 632 -22.50 -2.20 26.13
N GLN A 633 -23.48 -3.07 25.91
CA GLN A 633 -24.90 -2.78 26.13
C GLN A 633 -25.21 -2.49 27.61
N SER A 634 -24.61 -3.21 28.55
CA SER A 634 -24.75 -2.98 29.98
C SER A 634 -24.17 -1.62 30.41
N ALA A 635 -23.19 -1.11 29.67
CA ALA A 635 -22.67 0.24 29.84
C ALA A 635 -23.51 1.33 29.13
N SER A 636 -24.70 0.97 28.62
CA SER A 636 -25.60 1.85 27.85
C SER A 636 -24.91 2.50 26.65
N ARG A 637 -24.14 1.69 25.89
CA ARG A 637 -23.40 2.12 24.70
C ARG A 637 -23.87 1.41 23.45
N ASP A 638 -23.65 2.05 22.29
CA ASP A 638 -23.96 1.48 20.98
C ASP A 638 -22.85 0.51 20.55
N PHE A 639 -23.15 -0.77 20.52
CA PHE A 639 -22.19 -1.80 20.15
C PHE A 639 -21.78 -1.70 18.66
N TRP A 640 -22.73 -1.43 17.77
CA TRP A 640 -22.41 -1.26 16.35
C TRP A 640 -21.53 -0.03 16.12
N GLY A 641 -21.90 1.11 16.69
CA GLY A 641 -21.05 2.29 16.67
C GLY A 641 -19.68 2.05 17.27
N GLY A 642 -19.57 1.16 18.26
CA GLY A 642 -18.31 0.77 18.89
C GLY A 642 -17.40 -0.05 18.00
N ILE A 643 -17.92 -1.10 17.34
CA ILE A 643 -17.12 -1.93 16.43
C ILE A 643 -16.67 -1.16 15.18
N HIS A 644 -17.53 -0.28 14.65
CA HIS A 644 -17.23 0.59 13.53
C HIS A 644 -16.15 1.63 13.88
N ALA A 645 -16.25 2.23 15.07
CA ALA A 645 -15.23 3.14 15.59
C ALA A 645 -13.87 2.45 15.81
N LEU A 646 -13.89 1.20 16.28
CA LEU A 646 -12.69 0.40 16.51
C LEU A 646 -12.00 0.01 15.20
N GLU A 647 -12.77 -0.37 14.18
CA GLU A 647 -12.26 -0.65 12.83
C GLU A 647 -11.53 0.57 12.27
N HIS A 648 -12.15 1.76 12.31
CA HIS A 648 -11.51 3.00 11.85
C HIS A 648 -10.22 3.32 12.62
N ALA A 649 -10.25 3.17 13.95
CA ALA A 649 -9.07 3.44 14.77
C ALA A 649 -7.93 2.48 14.46
N ALA A 650 -8.23 1.19 14.29
CA ALA A 650 -7.22 0.17 13.97
C ALA A 650 -6.58 0.44 12.60
N ILE A 651 -7.37 0.75 11.57
CA ILE A 651 -6.83 1.12 10.25
C ILE A 651 -6.03 2.41 10.32
N GLY A 652 -6.49 3.40 11.10
CA GLY A 652 -5.81 4.69 11.27
C GLY A 652 -4.41 4.57 11.88
N ILE A 653 -4.20 3.58 12.72
CA ILE A 653 -2.95 3.31 13.46
C ILE A 653 -2.09 2.22 12.79
N PHE A 654 -2.66 1.42 11.92
CA PHE A 654 -1.98 0.31 11.24
C PHE A 654 -0.59 0.65 10.66
N PRO A 655 -0.37 1.85 10.07
CA PRO A 655 0.95 2.24 9.57
C PRO A 655 2.05 2.36 10.63
N LEU A 656 1.73 2.30 11.93
CA LEU A 656 2.75 2.21 12.99
C LEU A 656 3.39 0.82 13.10
N LEU A 657 2.77 -0.19 12.52
CA LEU A 657 3.22 -1.58 12.57
C LEU A 657 3.92 -2.02 11.29
N VAL A 658 3.37 -1.60 10.16
CA VAL A 658 3.76 -2.05 8.82
C VAL A 658 3.90 -0.85 7.92
N LEU A 659 4.92 -0.85 7.07
CA LEU A 659 5.15 0.23 6.11
C LEU A 659 4.06 0.24 5.02
N ALA A 660 2.94 0.85 5.31
CA ALA A 660 1.75 0.96 4.46
C ALA A 660 1.26 2.40 4.36
N ASP A 661 0.61 2.74 3.25
CA ASP A 661 -0.26 3.93 3.17
C ASP A 661 -1.66 3.55 3.68
N GLN A 662 -2.38 4.49 4.30
CA GLN A 662 -3.76 4.26 4.74
C GLN A 662 -4.69 3.88 3.58
N ASN A 663 -4.35 4.28 2.34
CA ASN A 663 -5.10 3.91 1.13
C ASN A 663 -4.84 2.47 0.67
N ASP A 664 -3.80 1.82 1.19
CA ASP A 664 -3.49 0.41 0.88
C ASP A 664 -4.31 -0.57 1.72
N LEU A 665 -5.13 -0.05 2.64
CA LEU A 665 -5.95 -0.82 3.56
C LEU A 665 -7.44 -0.53 3.37
N GLY A 666 -8.26 -1.54 3.60
CA GLY A 666 -9.69 -1.40 3.73
C GLY A 666 -10.20 -2.11 4.98
N GLY A 667 -11.42 -1.82 5.37
CA GLY A 667 -12.07 -2.54 6.45
C GLY A 667 -13.57 -2.53 6.34
N ILE A 668 -14.17 -3.37 7.16
CA ILE A 668 -15.61 -3.41 7.44
C ILE A 668 -15.85 -3.96 8.83
N ALA A 669 -16.76 -3.35 9.55
CA ALA A 669 -17.33 -3.87 10.79
C ALA A 669 -18.79 -4.26 10.54
N THR A 670 -19.18 -5.43 10.99
CA THR A 670 -20.58 -5.91 10.88
C THR A 670 -21.05 -6.45 12.22
N PRO A 671 -22.28 -6.11 12.64
CA PRO A 671 -22.85 -6.65 13.88
C PRO A 671 -23.22 -8.14 13.77
N LEU A 672 -23.32 -8.68 12.55
CA LEU A 672 -23.56 -10.10 12.29
C LEU A 672 -22.98 -10.48 10.93
N HIS A 673 -21.93 -11.31 10.92
CA HIS A 673 -21.37 -11.83 9.68
C HIS A 673 -21.96 -13.21 9.36
N PRO A 674 -22.54 -13.43 8.18
CA PRO A 674 -23.25 -14.67 7.85
C PRO A 674 -22.44 -15.95 8.00
N GLN A 675 -21.14 -15.91 7.66
CA GLN A 675 -20.26 -17.09 7.73
C GLN A 675 -19.70 -17.31 9.15
N LEU A 676 -19.67 -16.30 10.02
CA LEU A 676 -19.15 -16.42 11.40
C LEU A 676 -20.23 -16.56 12.45
N GLY A 677 -21.46 -16.11 12.18
CA GLY A 677 -22.58 -16.13 13.10
C GLY A 677 -22.47 -15.14 14.27
N ASN A 678 -21.45 -14.29 14.26
CA ASN A 678 -21.14 -13.29 15.29
C ASN A 678 -20.84 -11.92 14.66
N ALA A 679 -20.77 -10.90 15.51
CA ALA A 679 -20.21 -9.63 15.12
C ALA A 679 -18.72 -9.80 14.73
N ALA A 680 -18.29 -9.13 13.68
CA ALA A 680 -16.93 -9.27 13.19
C ALA A 680 -16.35 -7.96 12.68
N ILE A 681 -15.03 -7.84 12.79
CA ILE A 681 -14.25 -6.77 12.20
C ILE A 681 -13.26 -7.39 11.21
N PHE A 682 -13.23 -6.85 10.01
CA PHE A 682 -12.30 -7.21 8.95
C PHE A 682 -11.39 -6.02 8.66
N ILE A 683 -10.10 -6.29 8.55
CA ILE A 683 -9.10 -5.37 7.98
C ILE A 683 -8.45 -6.12 6.83
N TYR A 684 -8.30 -5.50 5.68
CA TYR A 684 -7.80 -6.19 4.50
C TYR A 684 -6.92 -5.29 3.64
N ASP A 685 -6.06 -5.94 2.85
CA ASP A 685 -5.24 -5.26 1.86
C ASP A 685 -6.14 -4.70 0.76
N GLY A 686 -6.12 -3.38 0.54
CA GLY A 686 -6.93 -2.70 -0.49
C GLY A 686 -6.49 -2.99 -1.93
N ILE A 687 -5.56 -3.92 -2.10
CA ILE A 687 -4.94 -4.29 -3.37
C ILE A 687 -5.42 -5.68 -3.80
N PRO A 688 -5.96 -5.84 -5.03
CA PRO A 688 -6.32 -7.15 -5.55
C PRO A 688 -5.14 -8.14 -5.48
N GLY A 689 -5.42 -9.35 -4.98
CA GLY A 689 -4.41 -10.38 -4.78
C GLY A 689 -3.56 -10.24 -3.52
N GLY A 690 -3.75 -9.17 -2.74
CA GLY A 690 -3.04 -8.90 -1.48
C GLY A 690 -1.62 -8.37 -1.66
N ALA A 691 -1.16 -7.59 -0.71
CA ALA A 691 0.20 -7.06 -0.62
C ALA A 691 1.00 -7.68 0.54
N GLY A 692 0.34 -8.48 1.41
CA GLY A 692 0.92 -9.11 2.60
C GLY A 692 0.93 -8.21 3.84
N LEU A 693 0.20 -7.08 3.83
CA LEU A 693 0.15 -6.15 4.96
C LEU A 693 -0.57 -6.77 6.16
N CYS A 694 -1.71 -7.40 5.89
CA CYS A 694 -2.51 -8.07 6.93
C CYS A 694 -1.80 -9.28 7.53
N ASP A 695 -1.03 -10.03 6.74
CA ASP A 695 -0.19 -11.13 7.24
C ASP A 695 0.80 -10.65 8.28
N GLN A 696 1.51 -9.56 7.99
CA GLN A 696 2.50 -8.99 8.90
C GLN A 696 1.88 -8.40 10.18
N ALA A 697 0.67 -7.83 10.09
CA ALA A 697 -0.04 -7.31 11.26
C ALA A 697 -0.61 -8.43 12.13
N PHE A 698 -0.98 -9.57 11.54
CA PHE A 698 -1.47 -10.73 12.27
C PHE A 698 -0.45 -11.27 13.27
N ASP A 699 0.83 -11.22 12.95
CA ASP A 699 1.91 -11.61 13.86
C ASP A 699 2.11 -10.60 15.02
N ARG A 700 1.43 -9.43 14.96
CA ARG A 700 1.59 -8.32 15.92
C ARG A 700 0.26 -7.78 16.46
N LEU A 701 -0.73 -8.66 16.62
CA LEU A 701 -2.07 -8.28 17.10
C LEU A 701 -2.06 -7.49 18.41
N THR A 702 -1.25 -7.91 19.38
CA THR A 702 -1.13 -7.21 20.68
C THR A 702 -0.67 -5.76 20.51
N ASP A 703 0.32 -5.52 19.63
CA ASP A 703 0.78 -4.16 19.36
C ASP A 703 -0.30 -3.35 18.64
N LEU A 704 -0.99 -3.94 17.65
CA LEU A 704 -2.08 -3.30 16.93
C LEU A 704 -3.15 -2.77 17.90
N PHE A 705 -3.64 -3.63 18.77
CA PHE A 705 -4.71 -3.25 19.70
C PHE A 705 -4.22 -2.34 20.82
N ARG A 706 -2.96 -2.47 21.25
CA ARG A 706 -2.35 -1.54 22.22
C ARG A 706 -2.27 -0.12 21.66
N PHE A 707 -1.77 0.04 20.45
CA PHE A 707 -1.71 1.36 19.81
C PHE A 707 -3.11 1.91 19.49
N THR A 708 -4.03 1.05 19.06
CA THR A 708 -5.42 1.44 18.79
C THR A 708 -6.10 1.94 20.06
N ALA A 709 -5.99 1.19 21.15
CA ALA A 709 -6.56 1.60 22.44
C ALA A 709 -5.94 2.91 22.96
N ALA A 710 -4.62 3.07 22.83
CA ALA A 710 -3.93 4.31 23.21
C ALA A 710 -4.42 5.50 22.39
N ALA A 711 -4.54 5.36 21.05
CA ALA A 711 -5.01 6.43 20.18
C ALA A 711 -6.43 6.90 20.52
N VAL A 712 -7.31 5.96 20.87
CA VAL A 712 -8.70 6.26 21.26
C VAL A 712 -8.77 6.85 22.66
N PHE A 713 -8.04 6.25 23.64
CA PHE A 713 -8.08 6.67 25.05
C PHE A 713 -7.48 8.05 25.28
N ASP A 714 -6.28 8.30 24.71
CA ASP A 714 -5.54 9.55 24.94
C ASP A 714 -6.11 10.73 24.14
N CYS A 715 -7.10 10.50 23.29
CA CYS A 715 -7.75 11.57 22.55
C CYS A 715 -8.74 12.31 23.46
N PRO A 716 -8.62 13.66 23.62
CA PRO A 716 -9.48 14.42 24.53
C PRO A 716 -10.92 14.63 24.04
N CYS A 717 -11.24 14.30 22.80
CA CYS A 717 -12.61 14.44 22.29
C CYS A 717 -13.58 13.47 22.99
N GLU A 718 -14.84 13.85 23.10
CA GLU A 718 -15.85 13.03 23.79
C GLU A 718 -16.52 12.01 22.87
N GLU A 719 -16.90 12.40 21.66
CA GLU A 719 -17.74 11.60 20.77
C GLU A 719 -16.96 10.93 19.60
N GLY A 720 -15.76 11.43 19.33
CA GLY A 720 -14.92 10.98 18.23
C GLY A 720 -14.46 12.15 17.35
N CYS A 721 -13.30 11.98 16.70
CA CYS A 721 -12.74 13.00 15.79
C CYS A 721 -11.75 12.34 14.81
N PRO A 722 -11.27 13.07 13.77
CA PRO A 722 -10.27 12.54 12.82
C PRO A 722 -8.95 12.09 13.46
N ALA A 723 -8.68 12.53 14.70
CA ALA A 723 -7.50 12.12 15.45
C ALA A 723 -7.63 10.75 16.14
N CYS A 724 -8.81 10.10 16.12
CA CYS A 724 -9.04 8.81 16.78
C CYS A 724 -9.93 7.85 15.99
N VAL A 725 -11.24 8.10 15.89
CA VAL A 725 -12.21 7.13 15.34
C VAL A 725 -12.92 7.55 14.05
N HIS A 726 -12.71 8.78 13.56
CA HIS A 726 -13.30 9.17 12.29
C HIS A 726 -12.35 8.89 11.13
N SER A 727 -12.84 8.22 10.10
CA SER A 727 -12.11 7.98 8.86
C SER A 727 -12.64 8.84 7.72
N PRO A 728 -11.78 9.52 6.95
CA PRO A 728 -12.19 10.23 5.74
C PRO A 728 -12.67 9.30 4.63
N GLN A 729 -12.34 8.00 4.72
CA GLN A 729 -12.67 6.98 3.72
C GLN A 729 -13.97 6.22 4.03
N CYS A 730 -14.61 6.52 5.16
CA CYS A 730 -15.83 5.85 5.57
C CYS A 730 -16.98 6.11 4.58
N GLY A 731 -17.55 5.04 3.99
CA GLY A 731 -18.70 5.10 3.11
C GLY A 731 -19.97 5.59 3.82
N ASN A 732 -20.12 5.28 5.11
CA ASN A 732 -21.26 5.60 5.96
C ASN A 732 -21.11 6.96 6.68
N GLN A 733 -20.23 7.84 6.22
CA GLN A 733 -20.05 9.19 6.80
C GLN A 733 -19.72 9.17 8.32
N ASN A 734 -19.05 8.15 8.80
CA ASN A 734 -18.73 7.90 10.22
C ASN A 734 -20.00 7.75 11.09
N ARG A 735 -21.02 7.05 10.62
CA ARG A 735 -22.27 6.79 11.37
C ARG A 735 -22.69 5.33 11.22
N PRO A 736 -23.11 4.69 12.33
CA PRO A 736 -22.98 5.14 13.72
C PRO A 736 -21.53 5.08 14.20
N ILE A 737 -21.16 5.90 15.18
CA ILE A 737 -19.85 5.88 15.86
C ILE A 737 -20.08 6.08 17.38
N ASP A 738 -19.49 5.18 18.19
CA ASP A 738 -19.41 5.32 19.65
C ASP A 738 -17.96 5.10 20.11
N LYS A 739 -17.27 6.20 20.38
CA LYS A 739 -15.88 6.16 20.86
C LYS A 739 -15.70 5.41 22.17
N LYS A 740 -16.64 5.58 23.12
CA LYS A 740 -16.56 4.96 24.44
C LYS A 740 -16.81 3.45 24.35
N ALA A 741 -17.73 3.02 23.49
CA ALA A 741 -17.91 1.61 23.17
C ALA A 741 -16.66 1.00 22.52
N ALA A 742 -16.04 1.68 21.54
CA ALA A 742 -14.79 1.23 20.92
C ALA A 742 -13.68 1.00 21.97
N LEU A 743 -13.56 1.90 22.96
CA LEU A 743 -12.58 1.76 24.00
C LEU A 743 -12.86 0.56 24.93
N LEU A 744 -14.12 0.29 25.24
CA LEU A 744 -14.53 -0.90 26.02
C LEU A 744 -14.16 -2.18 25.27
N ILE A 745 -14.49 -2.25 23.99
CA ILE A 745 -14.18 -3.39 23.13
C ILE A 745 -12.66 -3.57 23.00
N ALA A 746 -11.89 -2.51 22.73
CA ALA A 746 -10.44 -2.57 22.61
C ALA A 746 -9.77 -3.07 23.90
N LYS A 747 -10.24 -2.62 25.08
CA LYS A 747 -9.74 -3.10 26.37
C LYS A 747 -10.05 -4.58 26.60
N ALA A 748 -11.26 -5.03 26.25
CA ALA A 748 -11.64 -6.43 26.36
C ALA A 748 -10.78 -7.32 25.45
N ILE A 749 -10.50 -6.87 24.22
CA ILE A 749 -9.60 -7.57 23.30
C ILE A 749 -8.17 -7.65 23.88
N LEU A 750 -7.63 -6.53 24.35
CA LEU A 750 -6.28 -6.49 24.92
C LEU A 750 -6.15 -7.40 26.15
N GLN A 751 -7.15 -7.40 27.01
CA GLN A 751 -7.15 -8.29 28.17
C GLN A 751 -7.06 -9.76 27.78
N GLN A 752 -7.70 -10.17 26.68
CA GLN A 752 -7.61 -11.54 26.18
C GLN A 752 -6.28 -11.82 25.47
N LEU A 753 -5.73 -10.85 24.73
CA LEU A 753 -4.43 -10.99 24.06
C LEU A 753 -3.26 -11.06 25.06
N GLU A 754 -3.36 -10.41 26.22
CA GLU A 754 -2.33 -10.38 27.26
C GLU A 754 -2.43 -11.57 28.23
N THR A 755 -3.57 -12.25 28.30
CA THR A 755 -3.70 -13.53 29.00
C THR A 755 -3.00 -14.60 28.15
N GLN A 756 -2.08 -15.40 28.75
CA GLN A 756 -1.25 -16.36 28.00
C GLN A 756 -2.10 -17.26 27.08
N PRO A 757 -1.64 -17.58 25.87
CA PRO A 757 -2.34 -18.48 24.98
C PRO A 757 -2.45 -19.86 25.65
N GLN A 758 -3.65 -20.42 25.73
CA GLN A 758 -3.82 -21.84 25.94
C GLN A 758 -3.26 -22.54 24.69
N THR A 759 -2.03 -23.02 24.81
CA THR A 759 -1.40 -23.85 23.79
C THR A 759 -2.07 -25.23 23.82
N ASP A 760 -3.09 -25.40 23.03
CA ASP A 760 -3.41 -26.71 22.47
C ASP A 760 -2.39 -27.01 21.36
N VAL A 761 -1.25 -27.54 21.80
CA VAL A 761 -0.27 -28.12 20.90
C VAL A 761 -0.80 -29.47 20.41
N SER A 762 -1.57 -29.46 19.37
CA SER A 762 -1.71 -30.60 18.48
C SER A 762 -0.77 -30.40 17.28
N THR A 763 0.42 -30.92 17.42
CA THR A 763 1.40 -31.07 16.35
C THR A 763 0.74 -31.84 15.18
N PRO A 764 0.69 -31.35 13.96
CA PRO A 764 0.32 -32.17 12.83
C PRO A 764 1.49 -33.15 12.55
N GLN A 765 1.30 -34.40 12.85
CA GLN A 765 2.15 -35.46 12.29
C GLN A 765 2.03 -35.42 10.77
N VAL A 766 3.15 -35.22 10.13
CA VAL A 766 3.31 -35.39 8.70
C VAL A 766 3.01 -36.85 8.36
N ALA A 767 1.82 -37.11 7.85
CA ALA A 767 1.48 -38.39 7.28
C ALA A 767 2.00 -38.44 5.83
N SER A 768 2.94 -39.35 5.61
CA SER A 768 3.43 -39.77 4.29
C SER A 768 2.27 -40.17 3.38
N VAL A 769 2.18 -39.52 2.24
CA VAL A 769 1.23 -39.82 1.17
C VAL A 769 1.70 -41.04 0.42
N SER A 770 1.01 -42.15 0.54
CA SER A 770 1.00 -43.24 -0.42
C SER A 770 -0.24 -43.18 -1.30
N ALA A 771 -0.03 -43.40 -2.59
CA ALA A 771 -0.94 -43.21 -3.69
C ALA A 771 -2.18 -44.13 -3.68
N PRO A 772 -3.15 -43.94 -4.59
CA PRO A 772 -4.56 -44.27 -4.38
C PRO A 772 -4.92 -45.69 -4.85
N HIS A 773 -5.81 -46.32 -4.14
CA HIS A 773 -6.58 -47.43 -4.67
C HIS A 773 -8.08 -47.12 -4.58
N ASP A 774 -8.69 -47.20 -5.74
CA ASP A 774 -10.14 -47.28 -5.93
C ASP A 774 -10.82 -48.30 -5.02
N ARG A 775 -11.90 -47.92 -4.38
CA ARG A 775 -13.11 -48.70 -4.21
C ARG A 775 -14.24 -47.92 -3.46
N PRO A 776 -15.49 -48.35 -3.53
CA PRO A 776 -16.62 -47.48 -3.75
C PRO A 776 -17.32 -46.99 -2.47
N ARG A 777 -18.09 -45.93 -2.63
CA ARG A 777 -19.00 -45.35 -1.63
C ARG A 777 -19.87 -46.41 -0.95
N GLN A 778 -19.80 -46.45 0.37
CA GLN A 778 -20.92 -46.90 1.21
C GLN A 778 -21.34 -45.72 2.08
N GLU A 779 -22.59 -45.37 1.89
CA GLU A 779 -23.31 -44.44 2.75
C GLU A 779 -23.47 -45.06 4.15
N THR A 780 -23.03 -44.38 5.18
CA THR A 780 -23.55 -44.61 6.52
C THR A 780 -23.98 -43.24 7.06
N GLY A 781 -25.26 -43.02 6.97
CA GLY A 781 -25.96 -41.96 7.65
C GLY A 781 -25.78 -42.04 9.16
N ARG A 782 -25.43 -40.94 9.75
CA ARG A 782 -25.84 -40.59 11.11
C ARG A 782 -26.68 -39.34 11.01
N SER A 783 -27.97 -39.55 11.07
CA SER A 783 -28.98 -38.53 11.28
C SER A 783 -28.79 -37.89 12.66
N VAL A 784 -28.36 -36.62 12.67
CA VAL A 784 -28.62 -35.75 13.82
C VAL A 784 -30.02 -35.19 13.59
N THR A 785 -31.00 -35.67 14.31
CA THR A 785 -32.34 -35.10 14.36
C THR A 785 -32.27 -33.74 15.03
N PRO A 786 -32.67 -32.65 14.34
CA PRO A 786 -32.91 -31.38 15.03
C PRO A 786 -34.20 -31.52 15.84
N SER A 787 -34.18 -30.95 17.05
CA SER A 787 -35.39 -30.84 17.88
C SER A 787 -36.42 -29.98 17.14
N THR A 788 -37.53 -30.60 16.78
CA THR A 788 -38.65 -29.98 16.12
C THR A 788 -39.54 -29.22 17.11
N ASP A 789 -39.32 -27.89 17.18
CA ASP A 789 -40.25 -26.95 17.82
C ASP A 789 -40.43 -25.64 17.06
N HIS A 790 -40.10 -25.61 15.79
CA HIS A 790 -40.42 -24.47 14.92
C HIS A 790 -41.44 -24.90 13.85
N PRO A 791 -42.53 -24.12 13.66
CA PRO A 791 -43.51 -24.42 12.59
C PRO A 791 -42.81 -24.33 11.23
N ASP A 792 -43.16 -25.23 10.32
CA ASP A 792 -42.69 -25.24 8.94
C ASP A 792 -42.94 -23.88 8.27
N PHE A 793 -42.03 -23.48 7.37
CA PHE A 793 -42.11 -22.20 6.67
C PHE A 793 -41.52 -22.29 5.25
N GLY A 794 -41.88 -21.30 4.42
CA GLY A 794 -41.17 -21.07 3.16
C GLY A 794 -40.56 -19.67 3.12
N VAL A 795 -39.43 -19.52 2.44
CA VAL A 795 -38.83 -18.21 2.15
C VAL A 795 -38.95 -17.90 0.69
N LEU A 796 -39.58 -16.77 0.36
CA LEU A 796 -39.82 -16.32 -1.01
C LEU A 796 -38.88 -15.17 -1.37
N ASP A 797 -38.31 -15.25 -2.58
CA ASP A 797 -37.59 -14.17 -3.25
C ASP A 797 -37.95 -14.18 -4.76
N ILE A 798 -38.17 -12.99 -5.35
CA ILE A 798 -38.61 -12.84 -6.74
C ILE A 798 -37.73 -11.84 -7.49
N GLU A 799 -37.22 -12.30 -8.63
CA GLU A 799 -36.56 -11.47 -9.62
C GLU A 799 -37.50 -11.04 -10.75
N THR A 800 -37.42 -9.81 -11.20
CA THR A 800 -38.35 -9.23 -12.18
C THR A 800 -37.74 -9.08 -13.57
N GLN A 801 -38.57 -9.17 -14.61
CA GLN A 801 -38.16 -8.97 -16.01
C GLN A 801 -37.94 -7.50 -16.36
N ARG A 802 -38.58 -6.57 -15.64
CA ARG A 802 -38.54 -5.15 -15.88
C ARG A 802 -38.16 -4.43 -14.59
N SER A 803 -37.32 -3.45 -14.72
CA SER A 803 -36.91 -2.55 -13.61
C SER A 803 -38.04 -1.58 -13.24
N ALA A 804 -37.94 -0.97 -12.07
CA ALA A 804 -38.87 0.07 -11.63
C ALA A 804 -38.90 1.26 -12.60
N ALA A 805 -37.78 1.60 -13.21
CA ALA A 805 -37.68 2.70 -14.16
C ALA A 805 -38.46 2.40 -15.46
N GLU A 806 -38.44 1.16 -15.96
CA GLU A 806 -39.16 0.75 -17.20
C GLU A 806 -40.68 0.70 -17.02
N VAL A 807 -41.16 0.51 -15.80
CA VAL A 807 -42.62 0.45 -15.53
C VAL A 807 -43.18 1.76 -14.95
N GLY A 808 -42.33 2.76 -14.72
CA GLY A 808 -42.72 4.09 -14.24
C GLY A 808 -42.70 4.26 -12.72
N GLY A 809 -41.94 3.44 -11.99
CA GLY A 809 -41.72 3.53 -10.55
C GLY A 809 -42.14 2.28 -9.75
N TRP A 810 -41.61 2.17 -8.55
CA TRP A 810 -41.84 1.06 -7.62
C TRP A 810 -43.34 0.82 -7.26
N HIS A 811 -44.18 1.85 -7.37
CA HIS A 811 -45.62 1.74 -7.14
C HIS A 811 -46.36 0.95 -8.25
N ARG A 812 -45.66 0.61 -9.33
CA ARG A 812 -46.11 -0.19 -10.44
C ARG A 812 -45.46 -1.57 -10.51
N ALA A 813 -45.11 -2.14 -9.37
CA ALA A 813 -44.53 -3.49 -9.27
C ALA A 813 -45.39 -4.56 -9.97
N ASP A 814 -46.71 -4.36 -10.03
CA ASP A 814 -47.64 -5.18 -10.78
C ASP A 814 -47.33 -5.33 -12.29
N ARG A 815 -46.51 -4.43 -12.85
CA ARG A 815 -46.12 -4.43 -14.27
C ARG A 815 -44.69 -4.96 -14.52
N MET A 816 -43.97 -5.30 -13.49
CA MET A 816 -42.57 -5.71 -13.62
C MET A 816 -42.40 -7.11 -14.17
N LYS A 817 -43.42 -7.99 -14.03
CA LYS A 817 -43.38 -9.39 -14.40
C LYS A 817 -42.30 -10.22 -13.69
N VAL A 818 -42.60 -11.48 -13.48
CA VAL A 818 -41.65 -12.43 -12.86
C VAL A 818 -40.63 -12.90 -13.89
N SER A 819 -39.32 -12.74 -13.62
CA SER A 819 -38.25 -13.38 -14.35
C SER A 819 -38.01 -14.79 -13.82
N CYS A 820 -37.74 -14.87 -12.53
CA CYS A 820 -37.56 -16.11 -11.80
C CYS A 820 -38.04 -15.88 -10.35
N ALA A 821 -38.61 -16.87 -9.73
CA ALA A 821 -38.95 -16.87 -8.31
C ALA A 821 -38.34 -18.09 -7.63
N VAL A 822 -37.79 -17.91 -6.45
CA VAL A 822 -37.24 -18.99 -5.64
C VAL A 822 -38.02 -19.10 -4.34
N LEU A 823 -38.54 -20.30 -4.06
CA LEU A 823 -39.20 -20.63 -2.82
C LEU A 823 -38.41 -21.72 -2.09
N TYR A 824 -37.85 -21.41 -0.94
CA TYR A 824 -37.32 -22.43 -0.05
C TYR A 824 -38.46 -23.02 0.77
N ASP A 825 -38.60 -24.33 0.80
CA ASP A 825 -39.58 -25.07 1.63
C ASP A 825 -38.83 -25.82 2.75
N SER A 826 -39.01 -25.38 3.99
CA SER A 826 -38.36 -25.96 5.16
C SER A 826 -38.75 -27.40 5.44
N ARG A 827 -39.91 -27.87 4.95
CA ARG A 827 -40.39 -29.24 5.13
C ARG A 827 -39.61 -30.25 4.30
N SER A 828 -39.14 -29.82 3.14
CA SER A 828 -38.39 -30.66 2.19
C SER A 828 -36.90 -30.32 2.16
N ASP A 829 -36.49 -29.23 2.85
CA ASP A 829 -35.14 -28.65 2.83
C ASP A 829 -34.65 -28.40 1.40
N ARG A 830 -35.50 -27.80 0.57
CA ARG A 830 -35.20 -27.57 -0.85
C ARG A 830 -35.56 -26.18 -1.30
N PHE A 831 -34.76 -25.68 -2.21
CA PHE A 831 -35.03 -24.50 -3.01
C PHE A 831 -35.75 -24.95 -4.30
N LEU A 832 -36.87 -24.32 -4.58
CA LEU A 832 -37.69 -24.59 -5.74
C LEU A 832 -37.72 -23.34 -6.61
N GLU A 833 -37.34 -23.49 -7.85
CA GLU A 833 -37.31 -22.40 -8.82
C GLU A 833 -38.55 -22.43 -9.68
N TYR A 834 -39.13 -21.26 -9.90
CA TYR A 834 -40.34 -21.08 -10.72
C TYR A 834 -40.10 -20.00 -11.78
N GLN A 835 -40.41 -20.30 -13.00
CA GLN A 835 -40.44 -19.36 -14.11
C GLN A 835 -41.81 -18.64 -14.22
N GLU A 836 -41.93 -17.57 -15.01
CA GLU A 836 -43.15 -16.78 -15.16
C GLU A 836 -44.42 -17.66 -15.38
N ASN A 837 -44.33 -18.68 -16.24
CA ASN A 837 -45.44 -19.61 -16.55
C ASN A 837 -45.78 -20.58 -15.41
N GLN A 838 -44.99 -20.63 -14.36
CA GLN A 838 -45.15 -21.50 -13.17
C GLN A 838 -45.55 -20.73 -11.92
N VAL A 839 -45.80 -19.42 -12.01
CA VAL A 839 -46.15 -18.56 -10.86
C VAL A 839 -47.44 -19.06 -10.16
N ALA A 840 -48.41 -19.56 -10.91
CA ALA A 840 -49.63 -20.14 -10.33
C ALA A 840 -49.35 -21.41 -9.50
N ASP A 841 -48.36 -22.21 -9.90
CA ASP A 841 -47.96 -23.41 -9.15
C ASP A 841 -47.20 -22.98 -7.88
N MET A 842 -46.35 -21.96 -7.96
CA MET A 842 -45.68 -21.35 -6.82
C MET A 842 -46.67 -20.82 -5.78
N ILE A 843 -47.72 -20.11 -6.22
CA ILE A 843 -48.76 -19.57 -5.32
C ILE A 843 -49.50 -20.69 -4.62
N ARG A 844 -49.82 -21.78 -5.34
CA ARG A 844 -50.41 -22.97 -4.73
C ARG A 844 -49.51 -23.62 -3.70
N HIS A 845 -48.18 -23.64 -3.96
CA HIS A 845 -47.19 -24.14 -3.03
C HIS A 845 -47.12 -23.26 -1.77
N MET A 846 -47.00 -21.95 -1.93
CA MET A 846 -46.99 -20.98 -0.83
C MET A 846 -48.18 -21.16 0.13
N ARG A 847 -49.36 -21.48 -0.38
CA ARG A 847 -50.57 -21.75 0.40
C ARG A 847 -50.49 -23.02 1.21
N SER A 848 -49.73 -23.99 0.76
CA SER A 848 -49.55 -25.23 1.50
C SER A 848 -48.62 -25.07 2.73
N LEU A 849 -47.93 -23.93 2.81
CA LEU A 849 -46.98 -23.64 3.87
C LEU A 849 -47.64 -22.93 5.07
N PRO A 850 -47.36 -23.34 6.30
CA PRO A 850 -47.87 -22.66 7.49
C PRO A 850 -47.50 -21.18 7.58
N ARG A 851 -46.37 -20.76 6.97
CA ARG A 851 -45.89 -19.37 6.94
C ARG A 851 -45.03 -19.13 5.73
N VAL A 852 -45.16 -17.96 5.11
CA VAL A 852 -44.24 -17.44 4.09
C VAL A 852 -43.43 -16.31 4.71
N ILE A 853 -42.11 -16.31 4.50
CA ILE A 853 -41.17 -15.33 5.00
C ILE A 853 -40.54 -14.65 3.79
N GLY A 854 -40.33 -13.32 3.84
CA GLY A 854 -39.58 -12.59 2.85
C GLY A 854 -39.29 -11.17 3.30
N PHE A 855 -38.40 -10.51 2.62
CA PHE A 855 -38.05 -9.12 2.89
C PHE A 855 -38.87 -8.18 1.99
N ASN A 856 -39.65 -7.30 2.58
CA ASN A 856 -40.58 -6.41 1.85
C ASN A 856 -41.62 -7.17 0.97
N VAL A 857 -41.87 -8.44 1.28
CA VAL A 857 -42.63 -9.38 0.47
C VAL A 857 -44.06 -8.91 0.23
N LYS A 858 -44.69 -8.31 1.21
CA LYS A 858 -46.10 -7.84 1.08
C LYS A 858 -46.26 -6.64 0.18
N ARG A 859 -45.27 -5.75 0.15
CA ARG A 859 -45.31 -4.51 -0.64
C ARG A 859 -44.69 -4.64 -2.00
N PHE A 860 -43.75 -5.57 -2.18
CA PHE A 860 -43.05 -5.77 -3.45
C PHE A 860 -43.41 -7.12 -4.09
N ASP A 861 -42.95 -8.26 -3.58
CA ASP A 861 -43.09 -9.54 -4.23
C ASP A 861 -44.58 -9.92 -4.50
N TYR A 862 -45.45 -9.68 -3.54
CA TYR A 862 -46.88 -9.93 -3.74
C TYR A 862 -47.47 -9.01 -4.79
N LYS A 863 -47.01 -7.77 -4.93
CA LYS A 863 -47.41 -6.87 -6.00
C LYS A 863 -46.96 -7.33 -7.38
N VAL A 864 -45.78 -7.92 -7.48
CA VAL A 864 -45.23 -8.46 -8.72
C VAL A 864 -46.05 -9.67 -9.18
N ILE A 865 -46.47 -10.54 -8.27
CA ILE A 865 -47.23 -11.76 -8.60
C ILE A 865 -48.76 -11.58 -8.57
N GLU A 866 -49.25 -10.44 -8.07
CA GLU A 866 -50.70 -10.13 -8.07
C GLU A 866 -51.39 -10.29 -9.45
N PRO A 867 -50.77 -9.92 -10.59
CA PRO A 867 -51.38 -10.12 -11.92
C PRO A 867 -51.51 -11.58 -12.38
N TYR A 868 -50.90 -12.52 -11.68
CA TYR A 868 -50.93 -13.95 -12.05
C TYR A 868 -51.99 -14.75 -11.25
N THR A 869 -52.79 -14.10 -10.41
CA THR A 869 -53.81 -14.75 -9.58
C THR A 869 -54.97 -13.80 -9.32
N ASP A 870 -56.16 -14.33 -9.28
CA ASP A 870 -57.37 -13.59 -8.84
C ASP A 870 -57.57 -13.63 -7.31
N GLU A 871 -56.57 -14.12 -6.59
CA GLU A 871 -56.67 -14.38 -5.16
C GLU A 871 -55.98 -13.30 -4.34
N ASP A 872 -56.51 -13.00 -3.17
CA ASP A 872 -55.95 -12.05 -2.23
C ASP A 872 -54.71 -12.64 -1.50
N LEU A 873 -53.52 -12.33 -1.98
CA LEU A 873 -52.24 -12.77 -1.39
C LEU A 873 -52.02 -12.21 0.03
N GLY A 874 -52.71 -11.13 0.39
CA GLY A 874 -52.65 -10.55 1.75
C GLY A 874 -53.19 -11.46 2.83
N ARG A 875 -53.95 -12.54 2.46
CA ARG A 875 -54.45 -13.55 3.40
C ARG A 875 -53.45 -14.68 3.69
N LEU A 876 -52.37 -14.75 3.01
CA LEU A 876 -51.30 -15.73 3.32
C LEU A 876 -50.67 -15.43 4.69
N PRO A 877 -50.41 -16.45 5.51
CA PRO A 877 -49.70 -16.28 6.78
C PRO A 877 -48.27 -15.82 6.50
N THR A 878 -48.00 -14.52 6.50
CA THR A 878 -46.77 -13.94 6.03
C THR A 878 -46.04 -13.20 7.14
N LEU A 879 -44.74 -13.51 7.30
CA LEU A 879 -43.79 -12.72 8.06
C LEU A 879 -43.00 -11.87 7.07
N ASP A 880 -43.30 -10.58 7.00
CA ASP A 880 -42.52 -9.62 6.25
C ASP A 880 -41.43 -9.05 7.16
N ILE A 881 -40.18 -9.41 6.87
CA ILE A 881 -39.01 -9.04 7.69
C ILE A 881 -38.90 -7.53 7.79
N LEU A 882 -39.13 -6.78 6.71
CA LEU A 882 -39.08 -5.32 6.73
C LEU A 882 -40.12 -4.70 7.66
N GLU A 883 -41.37 -5.24 7.65
CA GLU A 883 -42.45 -4.78 8.54
C GLU A 883 -42.14 -5.09 10.01
N ASP A 884 -41.55 -6.26 10.28
CA ASP A 884 -41.17 -6.68 11.63
C ASP A 884 -40.03 -5.84 12.19
N VAL A 885 -39.00 -5.59 11.39
CA VAL A 885 -37.90 -4.70 11.71
C VAL A 885 -38.41 -3.27 11.98
N HIS A 886 -39.30 -2.72 11.14
CA HIS A 886 -39.91 -1.38 11.37
C HIS A 886 -40.72 -1.36 12.68
N ARG A 887 -41.40 -2.46 13.03
CA ARG A 887 -42.13 -2.54 14.28
C ARG A 887 -41.22 -2.55 15.50
N GLN A 888 -40.11 -3.27 15.42
CA GLN A 888 -39.17 -3.37 16.53
C GLN A 888 -38.32 -2.09 16.70
N LEU A 889 -37.91 -1.45 15.62
CA LEU A 889 -37.08 -0.25 15.66
C LEU A 889 -37.90 1.03 15.92
N GLY A 890 -39.22 1.03 15.69
CA GLY A 890 -40.08 2.18 15.89
C GLY A 890 -39.96 3.29 14.84
N PHE A 891 -39.21 3.07 13.75
CA PHE A 891 -39.11 3.96 12.59
C PHE A 891 -39.00 3.18 11.28
N ARG A 892 -39.26 3.85 10.15
CA ARG A 892 -39.05 3.24 8.82
C ARG A 892 -37.60 3.32 8.41
N LEU A 893 -37.08 2.18 7.96
CA LEU A 893 -35.75 2.11 7.31
C LEU A 893 -35.78 2.79 5.96
#